data_303ec75643dc70d90e988f1da7730de8
#
_entry.id   303ec75643dc70d90e988f1da7730de8
#
_cell.length_a   1.000
_cell.length_b   1.000
_cell.length_c   1.000
_cell.angle_alpha   90.00
_cell.angle_beta   90.00
_cell.angle_gamma   90.00
#
_symmetry.space_group_name_H-M   'P 1'
#
loop_
_entity.id
_entity.type
_entity.pdbx_description
1 polymer ?
#
loop_
_entity_poly.entity_id
_entity_poly.type
_entity_poly.pdbx_seq_one_letter_code
_entity_poly.pdbx_strand_id
1 'polypeptide(L)'
;MDWIGLDLTFPITDPTWIFLLVLLIILFAPILLNKLRIPHIIGMILAGLAVGEHGFNILARDSSFELFGKVGLYYIMFLAGLEMNMGDFKETRNKALVLGLLAFVIPIGIGFVANISYLKYSVVTSVLLASMYASHTLVAYPIVTRFGISRHRSVSIAVGGTAVTDTLTLLVLAVIGGLFKGETGGFFWLWLVVKVIFLGGFIIYFFPRIGRWFFHRYNDHVMQFIFVLAMVFLGAGLMEFVGMEGILGAFLAGLVLNRLIPHVSPLMNHLEFVGNALFIPYFLIGVGMLINLRVIFGHGDALKVAAVMIVMALTGKWIACWLTQKIYKMSVLERNLMYGLSNAQAAATLAAVLVGYNIFLPNGERLLNDDVLNGTVLLILVTCIVSSLITERAARKVAMDDSEPEKESSTEAEKILISLANPNTIEDMMNLSLVIRDTKLKDNLLALNVINDDNTSDNLRIRSKRYLEKAAMTTTAANVPLKQLTRYDLNIASGIIHSVKENEVTSIITGLHRKVNITDSYFGMLTENLLKGLNCEIIISKFLIPVNTIKRIVIAVPPKAEYESGFPRWMEHFCRMGSTLGCRVHFFANEKTTTRLQAWIKKRHKQVLTDFSSLEDWNDLLVLTGQVSYDHLLVVISARPGTLSYDSSFEKLPRQLGKYFSNNSLIVLYPNQSGEPLDSSFFSKLYTDTETQHYEKVGKWFYKWFKKS
;
A
#
# COMPACT_ATOMS: atom_id res chain seq x y z
N MET A 1 -29.93 41.86 -4.89
CA MET A 1 -30.78 40.64 -4.99
C MET A 1 -31.44 40.40 -3.63
N ASP A 2 -32.41 41.25 -3.32
CA ASP A 2 -33.02 41.32 -1.97
C ASP A 2 -34.23 40.39 -1.77
N TRP A 3 -34.36 39.38 -2.63
CA TRP A 3 -35.53 38.49 -2.61
C TRP A 3 -35.40 37.25 -1.71
N ILE A 4 -34.21 37.00 -1.13
CA ILE A 4 -33.97 35.75 -0.35
C ILE A 4 -33.41 36.06 1.06
N GLY A 5 -33.22 37.32 1.46
CA GLY A 5 -32.74 37.70 2.80
C GLY A 5 -31.33 37.15 3.13
N LEU A 6 -30.51 36.80 2.13
CA LEU A 6 -29.14 36.33 2.25
C LEU A 6 -28.21 37.52 1.98
N ASP A 7 -27.73 38.15 3.04
CA ASP A 7 -26.59 39.09 2.98
C ASP A 7 -25.32 38.33 2.65
N LEU A 8 -25.18 37.92 1.40
CA LEU A 8 -23.93 37.30 0.88
C LEU A 8 -22.91 38.42 0.63
N THR A 9 -22.24 38.82 1.69
CA THR A 9 -21.03 39.67 1.57
C THR A 9 -19.86 38.82 1.08
N PHE A 10 -19.21 39.21 0.00
CA PHE A 10 -17.99 38.56 -0.48
C PHE A 10 -16.75 39.20 0.18
N PRO A 11 -15.75 38.39 0.62
CA PRO A 11 -15.71 36.93 0.57
C PRO A 11 -16.68 36.29 1.60
N ILE A 12 -17.19 35.09 1.26
CA ILE A 12 -18.06 34.31 2.14
C ILE A 12 -17.25 33.86 3.37
N THR A 13 -17.76 34.19 4.56
CA THR A 13 -17.09 33.85 5.85
C THR A 13 -17.87 32.82 6.66
N ASP A 14 -19.14 32.54 6.32
CA ASP A 14 -19.92 31.50 7.00
C ASP A 14 -19.41 30.11 6.67
N PRO A 15 -19.03 29.28 7.68
CA PRO A 15 -18.46 27.96 7.47
C PRO A 15 -19.37 26.99 6.69
N THR A 16 -20.69 27.13 6.80
CA THR A 16 -21.67 26.26 6.11
C THR A 16 -21.62 26.51 4.61
N TRP A 17 -21.62 27.79 4.21
CA TRP A 17 -21.52 28.17 2.80
C TRP A 17 -20.15 27.88 2.19
N ILE A 18 -19.06 28.08 2.96
CA ILE A 18 -17.71 27.71 2.56
C ILE A 18 -17.65 26.22 2.26
N PHE A 19 -18.15 25.39 3.20
CA PHE A 19 -18.13 23.93 3.05
C PHE A 19 -18.99 23.46 1.86
N LEU A 20 -20.21 24.02 1.69
CA LEU A 20 -21.05 23.72 0.54
C LEU A 20 -20.35 24.05 -0.78
N LEU A 21 -19.74 25.22 -0.87
CA LEU A 21 -19.10 25.71 -2.08
C LEU A 21 -17.88 24.84 -2.44
N VAL A 22 -17.09 24.45 -1.45
CA VAL A 22 -15.98 23.50 -1.64
C VAL A 22 -16.49 22.15 -2.12
N LEU A 23 -17.57 21.60 -1.54
CA LEU A 23 -18.18 20.37 -2.02
C LEU A 23 -18.68 20.46 -3.47
N LEU A 24 -19.28 21.60 -3.84
CA LEU A 24 -19.70 21.85 -5.21
C LEU A 24 -18.50 21.93 -6.17
N ILE A 25 -17.41 22.56 -5.75
CA ILE A 25 -16.15 22.57 -6.53
C ILE A 25 -15.61 21.16 -6.70
N ILE A 26 -15.54 20.37 -5.63
CA ILE A 26 -15.07 18.98 -5.67
C ILE A 26 -15.91 18.14 -6.64
N LEU A 27 -17.21 18.36 -6.68
CA LEU A 27 -18.13 17.64 -7.54
C LEU A 27 -18.05 18.11 -9.00
N PHE A 28 -18.13 19.43 -9.25
CA PHE A 28 -18.33 19.95 -10.60
C PHE A 28 -17.03 20.29 -11.34
N ALA A 29 -15.96 20.72 -10.65
CA ALA A 29 -14.72 21.08 -11.32
C ALA A 29 -14.11 19.91 -12.12
N PRO A 30 -14.05 18.66 -11.60
CA PRO A 30 -13.58 17.53 -12.38
C PRO A 30 -14.49 17.22 -13.58
N ILE A 31 -15.81 17.33 -13.43
CA ILE A 31 -16.78 17.04 -14.50
C ILE A 31 -16.61 18.03 -15.66
N LEU A 32 -16.50 19.33 -15.34
CA LEU A 32 -16.34 20.38 -16.34
C LEU A 32 -15.00 20.29 -17.06
N LEU A 33 -13.92 20.11 -16.32
CA LEU A 33 -12.57 20.15 -16.86
C LEU A 33 -12.16 18.82 -17.55
N ASN A 34 -12.80 17.72 -17.21
CA ASN A 34 -12.64 16.46 -17.93
C ASN A 34 -13.08 16.57 -19.40
N LYS A 35 -14.13 17.39 -19.69
CA LYS A 35 -14.53 17.70 -21.07
C LYS A 35 -13.43 18.44 -21.84
N LEU A 36 -12.60 19.21 -21.15
CA LEU A 36 -11.44 19.93 -21.71
C LEU A 36 -10.16 19.09 -21.71
N ARG A 37 -10.23 17.80 -21.31
CA ARG A 37 -9.08 16.89 -21.15
C ARG A 37 -8.01 17.42 -20.18
N ILE A 38 -8.42 18.20 -19.20
CA ILE A 38 -7.56 18.71 -18.15
C ILE A 38 -7.57 17.69 -16.99
N PRO A 39 -6.38 17.28 -16.47
CA PRO A 39 -6.28 16.38 -15.33
C PRO A 39 -7.10 16.90 -14.13
N HIS A 40 -7.78 16.00 -13.43
CA HIS A 40 -8.62 16.30 -12.27
C HIS A 40 -7.94 17.16 -11.21
N ILE A 41 -6.66 16.91 -10.90
CA ILE A 41 -5.87 17.67 -9.91
C ILE A 41 -5.67 19.12 -10.35
N ILE A 42 -5.31 19.34 -11.61
CA ILE A 42 -5.17 20.69 -12.17
C ILE A 42 -6.53 21.42 -12.09
N GLY A 43 -7.61 20.68 -12.36
CA GLY A 43 -8.97 21.21 -12.27
C GLY A 43 -9.32 21.78 -10.90
N MET A 44 -8.94 21.08 -9.84
CA MET A 44 -9.17 21.57 -8.47
C MET A 44 -8.30 22.78 -8.12
N ILE A 45 -7.04 22.79 -8.55
CA ILE A 45 -6.14 23.93 -8.36
C ILE A 45 -6.66 25.17 -9.10
N LEU A 46 -7.12 25.01 -10.36
CA LEU A 46 -7.69 26.10 -11.13
C LEU A 46 -9.01 26.63 -10.55
N ALA A 47 -9.85 25.74 -10.03
CA ALA A 47 -11.05 26.13 -9.32
C ALA A 47 -10.72 26.91 -8.04
N GLY A 48 -9.74 26.46 -7.26
CA GLY A 48 -9.22 27.20 -6.10
C GLY A 48 -8.68 28.58 -6.44
N LEU A 49 -7.93 28.69 -7.53
CA LEU A 49 -7.48 29.99 -8.07
C LEU A 49 -8.65 30.92 -8.40
N ALA A 50 -9.70 30.38 -9.05
CA ALA A 50 -10.85 31.18 -9.45
C ALA A 50 -11.65 31.72 -8.23
N VAL A 51 -11.86 30.87 -7.20
CA VAL A 51 -12.68 31.25 -6.05
C VAL A 51 -11.92 31.99 -4.95
N GLY A 52 -10.57 31.91 -4.97
CA GLY A 52 -9.70 32.53 -3.97
C GLY A 52 -9.66 34.06 -4.02
N GLU A 53 -8.99 34.67 -3.05
CA GLU A 53 -8.83 36.11 -2.86
C GLU A 53 -8.31 36.84 -4.10
N HIS A 54 -7.40 36.18 -4.83
CA HIS A 54 -6.75 36.74 -6.01
C HIS A 54 -7.51 36.47 -7.34
N GLY A 55 -8.59 35.65 -7.30
CA GLY A 55 -9.51 35.40 -8.39
C GLY A 55 -10.77 36.27 -8.26
N PHE A 56 -11.92 35.61 -8.16
CA PHE A 56 -13.24 36.30 -7.98
C PHE A 56 -13.50 36.69 -6.52
N ASN A 57 -12.61 36.39 -5.58
CA ASN A 57 -12.72 36.67 -4.16
C ASN A 57 -14.04 36.16 -3.55
N ILE A 58 -14.44 34.94 -3.90
CA ILE A 58 -15.68 34.31 -3.43
C ILE A 58 -15.48 33.70 -2.06
N LEU A 59 -14.33 33.03 -1.83
CA LEU A 59 -13.97 32.35 -0.58
C LEU A 59 -12.78 33.03 0.09
N ALA A 60 -12.92 33.30 1.39
CA ALA A 60 -11.78 33.66 2.23
C ALA A 60 -11.00 32.39 2.64
N ARG A 61 -9.68 32.49 2.65
CA ARG A 61 -8.82 31.46 3.23
C ARG A 61 -8.71 31.70 4.74
N ASP A 62 -9.72 31.25 5.47
CA ASP A 62 -9.77 31.33 6.92
C ASP A 62 -8.97 30.20 7.62
N SER A 63 -8.89 30.25 8.95
CA SER A 63 -8.22 29.23 9.77
C SER A 63 -8.82 27.84 9.61
N SER A 64 -10.12 27.73 9.33
CA SER A 64 -10.80 26.44 9.09
C SER A 64 -10.37 25.83 7.78
N PHE A 65 -10.28 26.67 6.72
CA PHE A 65 -9.79 26.22 5.41
C PHE A 65 -8.31 25.78 5.48
N GLU A 66 -7.50 26.52 6.24
CA GLU A 66 -6.10 26.18 6.44
C GLU A 66 -5.93 24.85 7.19
N LEU A 67 -6.76 24.60 8.22
CA LEU A 67 -6.78 23.32 8.94
C LEU A 67 -7.05 22.15 7.99
N PHE A 68 -8.13 22.19 7.20
CA PHE A 68 -8.46 21.11 6.26
C PHE A 68 -7.39 20.95 5.16
N GLY A 69 -6.78 22.05 4.72
CA GLY A 69 -5.66 22.01 3.78
C GLY A 69 -4.44 21.29 4.35
N LYS A 70 -4.05 21.57 5.60
CA LYS A 70 -2.97 20.86 6.31
C LYS A 70 -3.30 19.38 6.50
N VAL A 71 -4.54 19.08 6.94
CA VAL A 71 -5.01 17.70 7.06
C VAL A 71 -4.87 16.96 5.74
N GLY A 72 -5.29 17.55 4.63
CA GLY A 72 -5.17 16.98 3.30
C GLY A 72 -3.72 16.69 2.89
N LEU A 73 -2.81 17.60 3.19
CA LEU A 73 -1.39 17.43 2.93
C LEU A 73 -0.79 16.26 3.72
N TYR A 74 -1.08 16.17 5.02
CA TYR A 74 -0.63 15.06 5.86
C TYR A 74 -1.25 13.74 5.41
N TYR A 75 -2.50 13.79 4.95
CA TYR A 75 -3.20 12.62 4.45
C TYR A 75 -2.57 12.03 3.17
N ILE A 76 -2.18 12.90 2.22
CA ILE A 76 -1.46 12.48 1.02
C ILE A 76 -0.17 11.75 1.40
N MET A 77 0.62 12.31 2.31
CA MET A 77 1.88 11.72 2.73
C MET A 77 1.71 10.43 3.54
N PHE A 78 0.68 10.38 4.36
CA PHE A 78 0.30 9.16 5.07
C PHE A 78 -0.08 8.04 4.09
N LEU A 79 -0.97 8.30 3.13
CA LEU A 79 -1.34 7.32 2.11
C LEU A 79 -0.12 6.87 1.30
N ALA A 80 0.76 7.80 0.91
CA ALA A 80 2.00 7.47 0.21
C ALA A 80 2.88 6.50 1.03
N GLY A 81 3.00 6.71 2.34
CA GLY A 81 3.71 5.79 3.25
C GLY A 81 2.98 4.45 3.42
N LEU A 82 1.65 4.48 3.50
CA LEU A 82 0.82 3.30 3.68
C LEU A 82 0.80 2.38 2.45
N GLU A 83 0.76 2.95 1.25
CA GLU A 83 0.72 2.21 -0.01
C GLU A 83 2.10 1.70 -0.47
N MET A 84 3.19 2.17 0.16
CA MET A 84 4.55 1.79 -0.20
C MET A 84 4.78 0.29 0.00
N ASN A 85 5.31 -0.39 -1.01
CA ASN A 85 5.69 -1.80 -0.89
C ASN A 85 6.97 -1.93 -0.04
N MET A 86 6.84 -2.48 1.17
CA MET A 86 7.95 -2.62 2.12
C MET A 86 9.05 -3.58 1.64
N GLY A 87 8.70 -4.55 0.79
CA GLY A 87 9.66 -5.45 0.15
C GLY A 87 10.56 -4.70 -0.82
N ASP A 88 9.93 -3.95 -1.73
CA ASP A 88 10.63 -3.14 -2.74
C ASP A 88 11.36 -1.95 -2.11
N PHE A 89 10.85 -1.39 -1.01
CA PHE A 89 11.51 -0.29 -0.31
C PHE A 89 12.91 -0.67 0.18
N LYS A 90 13.11 -1.88 0.66
CA LYS A 90 14.43 -2.37 1.07
C LYS A 90 15.42 -2.42 -0.10
N GLU A 91 14.94 -2.75 -1.30
CA GLU A 91 15.76 -2.75 -2.54
C GLU A 91 15.92 -1.34 -3.13
N THR A 92 14.93 -0.47 -2.96
CA THR A 92 14.90 0.85 -3.58
C THR A 92 15.43 1.97 -2.69
N ARG A 93 15.64 1.74 -1.38
CA ARG A 93 16.09 2.77 -0.41
C ARG A 93 17.36 3.50 -0.85
N ASN A 94 18.36 2.78 -1.39
CA ASN A 94 19.59 3.39 -1.86
C ASN A 94 19.34 4.25 -3.10
N LYS A 95 18.42 3.82 -3.99
CA LYS A 95 18.02 4.58 -5.17
C LYS A 95 17.24 5.84 -4.78
N ALA A 96 16.34 5.73 -3.79
CA ALA A 96 15.61 6.85 -3.22
C ALA A 96 16.55 7.88 -2.56
N LEU A 97 17.53 7.41 -1.80
CA LEU A 97 18.53 8.27 -1.19
C LEU A 97 19.38 8.99 -2.25
N VAL A 98 19.83 8.30 -3.29
CA VAL A 98 20.60 8.92 -4.39
C VAL A 98 19.74 9.90 -5.16
N LEU A 99 18.48 9.56 -5.50
CA LEU A 99 17.55 10.52 -6.13
C LEU A 99 17.36 11.76 -5.24
N GLY A 100 17.11 11.56 -3.94
CA GLY A 100 16.90 12.65 -2.99
C GLY A 100 18.13 13.58 -2.88
N LEU A 101 19.34 13.00 -2.77
CA LEU A 101 20.58 13.78 -2.74
C LEU A 101 20.82 14.53 -4.05
N LEU A 102 20.66 13.88 -5.21
CA LEU A 102 20.81 14.54 -6.51
C LEU A 102 19.74 15.62 -6.71
N ALA A 103 18.49 15.34 -6.34
CA ALA A 103 17.38 16.29 -6.42
C ALA A 103 17.49 17.45 -5.43
N PHE A 104 18.38 17.35 -4.44
CA PHE A 104 18.76 18.44 -3.54
C PHE A 104 19.97 19.22 -4.07
N VAL A 105 21.09 18.53 -4.32
CA VAL A 105 22.38 19.17 -4.64
C VAL A 105 22.35 19.88 -6.00
N ILE A 106 21.74 19.27 -7.02
CA ILE A 106 21.76 19.83 -8.37
C ILE A 106 20.93 21.12 -8.48
N PRO A 107 19.65 21.16 -8.04
CA PRO A 107 18.87 22.40 -8.07
C PRO A 107 19.52 23.52 -7.23
N ILE A 108 20.11 23.19 -6.07
CA ILE A 108 20.82 24.17 -5.25
C ILE A 108 22.03 24.72 -6.01
N GLY A 109 22.86 23.85 -6.61
CA GLY A 109 24.07 24.27 -7.30
C GLY A 109 23.78 25.20 -8.49
N ILE A 110 22.89 24.77 -9.39
CA ILE A 110 22.53 25.59 -10.57
C ILE A 110 21.73 26.84 -10.17
N GLY A 111 20.82 26.69 -9.19
CA GLY A 111 20.02 27.81 -8.67
C GLY A 111 20.88 28.87 -7.98
N PHE A 112 21.84 28.46 -7.16
CA PHE A 112 22.79 29.37 -6.52
C PHE A 112 23.56 30.21 -7.54
N VAL A 113 24.13 29.56 -8.56
CA VAL A 113 24.86 30.26 -9.64
C VAL A 113 23.93 31.22 -10.37
N ALA A 114 22.71 30.79 -10.71
CA ALA A 114 21.76 31.64 -11.41
C ALA A 114 21.31 32.83 -10.56
N ASN A 115 21.05 32.63 -9.28
CA ASN A 115 20.60 33.69 -8.37
C ASN A 115 21.67 34.78 -8.18
N ILE A 116 22.96 34.40 -8.09
CA ILE A 116 24.07 35.38 -8.01
C ILE A 116 24.29 36.06 -9.36
N SER A 117 24.36 35.29 -10.46
CA SER A 117 24.77 35.80 -11.77
C SER A 117 23.67 36.62 -12.47
N TYR A 118 22.43 36.15 -12.45
CA TYR A 118 21.32 36.78 -13.17
C TYR A 118 20.46 37.68 -12.27
N LEU A 119 20.13 37.22 -11.05
CA LEU A 119 19.27 37.99 -10.14
C LEU A 119 20.08 38.92 -9.22
N LYS A 120 21.41 38.78 -9.18
CA LYS A 120 22.35 39.59 -8.35
C LYS A 120 21.98 39.63 -6.86
N TYR A 121 21.41 38.57 -6.33
CA TYR A 121 21.07 38.44 -4.92
C TYR A 121 22.32 38.20 -4.06
N SER A 122 22.19 38.51 -2.76
CA SER A 122 23.23 38.21 -1.78
C SER A 122 23.48 36.69 -1.68
N VAL A 123 24.65 36.29 -1.15
CA VAL A 123 24.99 34.87 -0.98
C VAL A 123 23.93 34.14 -0.15
N VAL A 124 23.50 34.73 0.97
CA VAL A 124 22.54 34.14 1.90
C VAL A 124 21.16 34.00 1.23
N THR A 125 20.68 35.06 0.55
CA THR A 125 19.44 35.06 -0.23
C THR A 125 19.50 34.00 -1.34
N SER A 126 20.63 33.90 -2.03
CA SER A 126 20.82 32.94 -3.12
C SER A 126 20.81 31.48 -2.64
N VAL A 127 21.40 31.17 -1.49
CA VAL A 127 21.38 29.84 -0.89
C VAL A 127 19.96 29.47 -0.45
N LEU A 128 19.26 30.39 0.23
CA LEU A 128 17.90 30.16 0.69
C LEU A 128 16.97 29.91 -0.49
N LEU A 129 17.00 30.78 -1.50
CA LEU A 129 16.16 30.64 -2.69
C LEU A 129 16.49 29.38 -3.48
N ALA A 130 17.78 29.04 -3.64
CA ALA A 130 18.20 27.82 -4.34
C ALA A 130 17.77 26.55 -3.59
N SER A 131 17.75 26.55 -2.26
CA SER A 131 17.28 25.42 -1.46
C SER A 131 15.78 25.14 -1.69
N MET A 132 14.98 26.18 -1.99
CA MET A 132 13.57 26.05 -2.30
C MET A 132 13.32 25.36 -3.65
N TYR A 133 14.24 25.51 -4.65
CA TYR A 133 14.14 24.77 -5.91
C TYR A 133 14.31 23.26 -5.71
N ALA A 134 14.98 22.86 -4.65
CA ALA A 134 15.16 21.46 -4.29
C ALA A 134 13.91 20.86 -3.62
N SER A 135 13.17 21.61 -2.80
CA SER A 135 11.93 21.16 -2.18
C SER A 135 10.87 20.81 -3.23
N HIS A 136 9.98 19.92 -2.88
CA HIS A 136 8.80 19.58 -3.70
C HIS A 136 7.73 18.90 -2.83
N THR A 137 6.51 18.94 -3.32
CA THR A 137 5.36 18.31 -2.67
C THR A 137 4.75 17.29 -3.62
N LEU A 138 4.33 16.13 -3.11
CA LEU A 138 3.73 15.05 -3.92
C LEU A 138 2.31 15.38 -4.38
N VAL A 139 2.10 16.58 -4.96
CA VAL A 139 0.78 17.04 -5.44
C VAL A 139 0.20 16.08 -6.50
N ALA A 140 1.05 15.49 -7.34
CA ALA A 140 0.64 14.55 -8.39
C ALA A 140 0.48 13.10 -7.90
N TYR A 141 0.71 12.79 -6.61
CA TYR A 141 0.59 11.44 -6.07
C TYR A 141 -0.81 10.82 -6.25
N PRO A 142 -1.94 11.55 -6.06
CA PRO A 142 -3.26 11.00 -6.33
C PRO A 142 -3.48 10.51 -7.76
N ILE A 143 -2.66 10.97 -8.73
CA ILE A 143 -2.70 10.44 -10.11
C ILE A 143 -2.22 8.99 -10.14
N VAL A 144 -1.10 8.68 -9.48
CA VAL A 144 -0.56 7.31 -9.45
C VAL A 144 -1.46 6.35 -8.68
N THR A 145 -2.10 6.82 -7.61
CA THR A 145 -3.12 6.05 -6.87
C THR A 145 -4.32 5.74 -7.76
N ARG A 146 -4.84 6.73 -8.49
CA ARG A 146 -5.95 6.56 -9.43
C ARG A 146 -5.65 5.54 -10.54
N PHE A 147 -4.41 5.47 -11.03
CA PHE A 147 -3.98 4.49 -12.02
C PHE A 147 -3.57 3.13 -11.42
N GLY A 148 -3.63 2.96 -10.09
CA GLY A 148 -3.30 1.73 -9.39
C GLY A 148 -1.83 1.35 -9.40
N ILE A 149 -0.92 2.31 -9.67
CA ILE A 149 0.53 2.10 -9.76
C ILE A 149 1.32 2.64 -8.56
N SER A 150 0.67 2.91 -7.44
CA SER A 150 1.30 3.44 -6.21
C SER A 150 2.46 2.57 -5.72
N ARG A 151 2.39 1.26 -5.99
CA ARG A 151 3.42 0.28 -5.61
C ARG A 151 4.56 0.16 -6.61
N HIS A 152 4.48 0.83 -7.75
CA HIS A 152 5.54 0.74 -8.74
C HIS A 152 6.86 1.30 -8.18
N ARG A 153 7.99 0.62 -8.46
CA ARG A 153 9.30 0.95 -7.87
C ARG A 153 9.73 2.41 -8.05
N SER A 154 9.42 3.04 -9.18
CA SER A 154 9.74 4.45 -9.42
C SER A 154 8.92 5.40 -8.56
N VAL A 155 7.68 5.04 -8.19
CA VAL A 155 6.88 5.80 -7.23
C VAL A 155 7.51 5.72 -5.84
N SER A 156 7.86 4.52 -5.38
CA SER A 156 8.56 4.32 -4.10
C SER A 156 9.89 5.09 -4.01
N ILE A 157 10.65 5.13 -5.13
CA ILE A 157 11.91 5.90 -5.21
C ILE A 157 11.61 7.41 -5.12
N ALA A 158 10.60 7.92 -5.84
CA ALA A 158 10.24 9.33 -5.81
C ALA A 158 9.76 9.76 -4.42
N VAL A 159 8.86 9.00 -3.79
CA VAL A 159 8.34 9.28 -2.44
C VAL A 159 9.46 9.25 -1.39
N GLY A 160 10.32 8.23 -1.43
CA GLY A 160 11.48 8.17 -0.52
C GLY A 160 12.48 9.29 -0.76
N GLY A 161 12.71 9.67 -2.04
CA GLY A 161 13.53 10.81 -2.42
C GLY A 161 12.99 12.15 -1.90
N THR A 162 11.66 12.34 -1.94
CA THR A 162 10.97 13.51 -1.39
C THR A 162 11.29 13.70 0.09
N ALA A 163 11.18 12.64 0.90
CA ALA A 163 11.48 12.73 2.33
C ALA A 163 12.93 13.19 2.60
N VAL A 164 13.88 12.77 1.75
CA VAL A 164 15.28 13.20 1.86
C VAL A 164 15.45 14.69 1.47
N THR A 165 14.88 15.10 0.33
CA THR A 165 14.99 16.49 -0.14
C THR A 165 14.34 17.48 0.81
N ASP A 166 13.15 17.18 1.32
CA ASP A 166 12.43 18.06 2.22
C ASP A 166 13.18 18.22 3.55
N THR A 167 13.68 17.12 4.12
CA THR A 167 14.51 17.16 5.33
C THR A 167 15.75 18.06 5.14
N LEU A 168 16.44 17.92 4.00
CA LEU A 168 17.65 18.73 3.73
C LEU A 168 17.31 20.20 3.45
N THR A 169 16.20 20.48 2.74
CA THR A 169 15.75 21.86 2.48
C THR A 169 15.37 22.58 3.77
N LEU A 170 14.64 21.89 4.67
CA LEU A 170 14.28 22.45 5.98
C LEU A 170 15.51 22.66 6.87
N LEU A 171 16.51 21.80 6.74
CA LEU A 171 17.78 22.01 7.44
C LEU A 171 18.45 23.32 6.98
N VAL A 172 18.49 23.61 5.67
CA VAL A 172 19.01 24.88 5.14
C VAL A 172 18.20 26.07 5.65
N LEU A 173 16.87 25.97 5.62
CA LEU A 173 15.98 27.02 6.13
C LEU A 173 16.21 27.27 7.62
N ALA A 174 16.34 26.21 8.41
CA ALA A 174 16.61 26.32 9.84
C ALA A 174 18.01 26.95 10.09
N VAL A 175 19.04 26.56 9.30
CA VAL A 175 20.39 27.21 9.37
C VAL A 175 20.28 28.71 9.17
N ILE A 176 19.64 29.12 8.08
CA ILE A 176 19.54 30.55 7.74
C ILE A 176 18.65 31.27 8.76
N GLY A 177 17.53 30.70 9.16
CA GLY A 177 16.67 31.28 10.20
C GLY A 177 17.38 31.45 11.55
N GLY A 178 18.19 30.47 11.96
CA GLY A 178 19.00 30.50 13.17
C GLY A 178 20.12 31.57 13.14
N LEU A 179 20.78 31.75 11.97
CA LEU A 179 21.77 32.78 11.76
C LEU A 179 21.24 34.19 12.06
N PHE A 180 19.99 34.48 11.67
CA PHE A 180 19.37 35.79 11.89
C PHE A 180 18.72 35.94 13.28
N LYS A 181 18.40 34.85 13.98
CA LYS A 181 17.89 34.87 15.36
C LYS A 181 18.98 34.89 16.42
N GLY A 182 20.26 34.83 16.03
CA GLY A 182 21.38 34.82 16.96
C GLY A 182 21.63 33.47 17.68
N GLU A 183 20.91 32.40 17.29
CA GLU A 183 21.05 31.07 17.87
C GLU A 183 22.12 30.22 17.13
N THR A 184 23.36 30.73 17.06
CA THR A 184 24.45 30.17 16.23
C THR A 184 25.40 29.20 16.94
N GLY A 185 24.99 28.61 18.04
CA GLY A 185 25.80 27.57 18.71
C GLY A 185 25.91 26.29 17.88
N GLY A 186 27.13 25.80 17.58
CA GLY A 186 27.32 24.50 16.88
C GLY A 186 26.62 23.32 17.55
N PHE A 187 26.24 23.46 18.81
CA PHE A 187 25.46 22.50 19.59
C PHE A 187 23.97 22.42 19.16
N PHE A 188 23.40 23.50 18.61
CA PHE A 188 22.00 23.54 18.16
C PHE A 188 21.74 22.54 17.02
N TRP A 189 22.63 22.45 16.06
CA TRP A 189 22.53 21.54 14.90
C TRP A 189 22.65 20.10 15.29
N LEU A 190 23.59 19.78 16.15
CA LEU A 190 23.74 18.43 16.68
C LEU A 190 22.46 18.01 17.42
N TRP A 191 21.90 18.93 18.23
CA TRP A 191 20.71 18.69 19.02
C TRP A 191 19.44 18.53 18.16
N LEU A 192 19.31 19.31 17.07
CA LEU A 192 18.21 19.13 16.09
C LEU A 192 18.26 17.76 15.43
N VAL A 193 19.43 17.36 14.92
CA VAL A 193 19.61 16.02 14.30
C VAL A 193 19.31 14.91 15.29
N VAL A 194 19.81 15.02 16.52
CA VAL A 194 19.55 14.05 17.59
C VAL A 194 18.06 13.95 17.89
N LYS A 195 17.35 15.07 18.00
CA LYS A 195 15.89 15.09 18.23
C LYS A 195 15.12 14.42 17.10
N VAL A 196 15.47 14.70 15.83
CA VAL A 196 14.82 14.09 14.66
C VAL A 196 15.05 12.58 14.62
N ILE A 197 16.28 12.13 14.87
CA ILE A 197 16.60 10.68 14.92
C ILE A 197 15.87 10.01 16.09
N PHE A 198 15.84 10.66 17.25
CA PHE A 198 15.16 10.13 18.43
C PHE A 198 13.64 9.99 18.19
N LEU A 199 12.99 11.03 17.68
CA LEU A 199 11.54 11.00 17.41
C LEU A 199 11.18 10.09 16.24
N GLY A 200 11.98 10.09 15.17
CA GLY A 200 11.80 9.12 14.08
C GLY A 200 11.95 7.69 14.60
N GLY A 201 12.96 7.42 15.41
CA GLY A 201 13.15 6.13 16.08
C GLY A 201 11.99 5.78 17.03
N PHE A 202 11.46 6.77 17.75
CA PHE A 202 10.28 6.59 18.61
C PHE A 202 9.05 6.16 17.78
N ILE A 203 8.76 6.88 16.69
CA ILE A 203 7.63 6.53 15.79
C ILE A 203 7.83 5.11 15.25
N ILE A 204 9.01 4.78 14.73
CA ILE A 204 9.30 3.47 14.12
C ILE A 204 9.20 2.33 15.16
N TYR A 205 9.54 2.59 16.40
CA TYR A 205 9.54 1.56 17.45
C TYR A 205 8.19 1.41 18.16
N PHE A 206 7.54 2.52 18.54
CA PHE A 206 6.32 2.50 19.37
C PHE A 206 5.03 2.36 18.56
N PHE A 207 4.90 3.03 17.42
CA PHE A 207 3.65 3.03 16.63
C PHE A 207 3.22 1.63 16.20
N PRO A 208 4.11 0.72 15.71
CA PRO A 208 3.69 -0.64 15.38
C PRO A 208 3.23 -1.43 16.60
N ARG A 209 3.81 -1.16 17.77
CA ARG A 209 3.44 -1.87 19.00
C ARG A 209 2.06 -1.43 19.50
N ILE A 210 1.83 -0.11 19.55
CA ILE A 210 0.55 0.47 19.94
C ILE A 210 -0.52 0.07 18.92
N GLY A 211 -0.23 0.16 17.63
CA GLY A 211 -1.13 -0.23 16.55
C GLY A 211 -1.54 -1.70 16.65
N ARG A 212 -0.57 -2.59 16.83
CA ARG A 212 -0.85 -4.02 16.98
C ARG A 212 -1.68 -4.32 18.23
N TRP A 213 -1.35 -3.69 19.36
CA TRP A 213 -2.14 -3.82 20.58
C TRP A 213 -3.59 -3.38 20.37
N PHE A 214 -3.80 -2.25 19.67
CA PHE A 214 -5.12 -1.71 19.39
C PHE A 214 -5.92 -2.61 18.46
N PHE A 215 -5.35 -2.99 17.31
CA PHE A 215 -6.01 -3.86 16.33
C PHE A 215 -6.30 -5.26 16.85
N HIS A 216 -5.51 -5.73 17.82
CA HIS A 216 -5.79 -7.01 18.49
C HIS A 216 -6.99 -6.92 19.46
N ARG A 217 -7.21 -5.75 20.04
CA ARG A 217 -8.26 -5.54 21.06
C ARG A 217 -9.59 -5.10 20.47
N TYR A 218 -9.57 -4.32 19.38
CA TYR A 218 -10.74 -3.67 18.81
C TYR A 218 -10.88 -3.99 17.31
N ASN A 219 -11.99 -4.67 16.94
CA ASN A 219 -12.31 -5.06 15.56
C ASN A 219 -13.30 -4.12 14.87
N ASP A 220 -13.76 -3.07 15.55
CA ASP A 220 -14.68 -2.09 14.98
C ASP A 220 -13.96 -1.21 13.96
N HIS A 221 -14.48 -1.15 12.73
CA HIS A 221 -13.86 -0.44 11.62
C HIS A 221 -13.80 1.08 11.82
N VAL A 222 -14.80 1.67 12.51
CA VAL A 222 -14.82 3.11 12.81
C VAL A 222 -13.75 3.45 13.83
N MET A 223 -13.66 2.64 14.91
CA MET A 223 -12.61 2.81 15.92
C MET A 223 -11.21 2.66 15.31
N GLN A 224 -11.01 1.68 14.43
CA GLN A 224 -9.73 1.47 13.73
C GLN A 224 -9.37 2.65 12.85
N PHE A 225 -10.34 3.21 12.10
CA PHE A 225 -10.15 4.39 11.27
C PHE A 225 -9.74 5.62 12.10
N ILE A 226 -10.47 5.91 13.19
CA ILE A 226 -10.17 7.04 14.09
C ILE A 226 -8.80 6.86 14.74
N PHE A 227 -8.46 5.64 15.19
CA PHE A 227 -7.16 5.33 15.77
C PHE A 227 -6.02 5.61 14.78
N VAL A 228 -6.15 5.16 13.52
CA VAL A 228 -5.14 5.40 12.49
C VAL A 228 -4.94 6.90 12.25
N LEU A 229 -6.03 7.66 12.13
CA LEU A 229 -5.94 9.12 12.00
C LEU A 229 -5.25 9.75 13.21
N ALA A 230 -5.60 9.36 14.43
CA ALA A 230 -4.97 9.86 15.63
C ALA A 230 -3.44 9.60 15.63
N MET A 231 -3.01 8.41 15.18
CA MET A 231 -1.59 8.07 15.06
C MET A 231 -0.88 8.91 13.99
N VAL A 232 -1.54 9.20 12.87
CA VAL A 232 -0.99 10.07 11.81
C VAL A 232 -0.74 11.48 12.32
N PHE A 233 -1.75 12.07 12.97
CA PHE A 233 -1.63 13.43 13.51
C PHE A 233 -0.71 13.51 14.72
N LEU A 234 -0.63 12.45 15.54
CA LEU A 234 0.36 12.35 16.60
C LEU A 234 1.78 12.34 16.02
N GLY A 235 2.02 11.56 14.94
CA GLY A 235 3.31 11.54 14.25
C GLY A 235 3.66 12.90 13.65
N ALA A 236 2.70 13.57 13.00
CA ALA A 236 2.87 14.91 12.46
C ALA A 236 3.18 15.93 13.57
N GLY A 237 2.41 15.96 14.64
CA GLY A 237 2.59 16.88 15.76
C GLY A 237 3.92 16.67 16.50
N LEU A 238 4.38 15.43 16.66
CA LEU A 238 5.70 15.12 17.23
C LEU A 238 6.84 15.71 16.40
N MET A 239 6.73 15.68 15.06
CA MET A 239 7.75 16.29 14.19
C MET A 239 7.68 17.81 14.22
N GLU A 240 6.49 18.42 14.22
CA GLU A 240 6.32 19.86 14.38
C GLU A 240 6.88 20.37 15.73
N PHE A 241 6.69 19.60 16.81
CA PHE A 241 7.24 19.95 18.14
C PHE A 241 8.77 20.07 18.15
N VAL A 242 9.46 19.38 17.26
CA VAL A 242 10.93 19.44 17.12
C VAL A 242 11.37 20.55 16.15
N GLY A 243 10.43 21.23 15.51
CA GLY A 243 10.72 22.26 14.51
C GLY A 243 10.89 21.71 13.08
N MET A 244 10.47 20.47 12.85
CA MET A 244 10.40 19.86 11.53
C MET A 244 8.97 19.93 10.98
N GLU A 245 8.81 19.77 9.66
CA GLU A 245 7.45 19.68 9.09
C GLU A 245 6.72 18.41 9.50
N GLY A 246 5.43 18.54 9.86
CA GLY A 246 4.56 17.42 10.21
C GLY A 246 4.37 16.38 9.09
N ILE A 247 4.63 16.80 7.86
CA ILE A 247 4.61 15.94 6.66
C ILE A 247 5.47 14.67 6.86
N LEU A 248 6.69 14.83 7.39
CA LEU A 248 7.60 13.71 7.65
C LEU A 248 7.03 12.75 8.69
N GLY A 249 6.39 13.28 9.74
CA GLY A 249 5.74 12.46 10.78
C GLY A 249 4.55 11.67 10.25
N ALA A 250 3.71 12.29 9.42
CA ALA A 250 2.58 11.63 8.76
C ALA A 250 3.05 10.51 7.81
N PHE A 251 4.10 10.75 7.02
CA PHE A 251 4.72 9.76 6.16
C PHE A 251 5.28 8.56 6.95
N LEU A 252 6.05 8.83 8.01
CA LEU A 252 6.61 7.78 8.86
C LEU A 252 5.50 6.96 9.54
N ALA A 253 4.42 7.60 10.00
CA ALA A 253 3.27 6.91 10.57
C ALA A 253 2.63 5.97 9.53
N GLY A 254 2.43 6.42 8.28
CA GLY A 254 1.93 5.60 7.18
C GLY A 254 2.84 4.40 6.90
N LEU A 255 4.14 4.64 6.79
CA LEU A 255 5.14 3.61 6.51
C LEU A 255 5.16 2.52 7.59
N VAL A 256 5.01 2.91 8.84
CA VAL A 256 5.09 2.00 9.99
C VAL A 256 3.78 1.24 10.20
N LEU A 257 2.63 1.87 9.95
CA LEU A 257 1.31 1.23 10.02
C LEU A 257 0.99 0.37 8.79
N ASN A 258 1.72 0.51 7.69
CA ASN A 258 1.56 -0.25 6.45
C ASN A 258 1.41 -1.76 6.68
N ARG A 259 2.20 -2.34 7.59
CA ARG A 259 2.13 -3.77 7.92
C ARG A 259 0.86 -4.20 8.64
N LEU A 260 0.15 -3.26 9.28
CA LEU A 260 -1.05 -3.53 10.05
C LEU A 260 -2.34 -3.28 9.26
N ILE A 261 -2.22 -2.60 8.12
CA ILE A 261 -3.34 -2.22 7.26
C ILE A 261 -3.13 -2.84 5.88
N PRO A 262 -3.65 -4.06 5.65
CA PRO A 262 -3.55 -4.70 4.35
C PRO A 262 -4.22 -3.85 3.27
N HIS A 263 -3.60 -3.77 2.10
CA HIS A 263 -4.08 -2.92 1.01
C HIS A 263 -5.47 -3.32 0.49
N VAL A 264 -5.82 -4.61 0.58
CA VAL A 264 -7.15 -5.12 0.28
C VAL A 264 -7.86 -5.38 1.59
N SER A 265 -8.26 -4.33 2.28
CA SER A 265 -8.99 -4.40 3.55
C SER A 265 -10.06 -3.31 3.61
N PRO A 266 -11.15 -3.54 4.39
CA PRO A 266 -12.17 -2.51 4.61
C PRO A 266 -11.59 -1.20 5.15
N LEU A 267 -10.63 -1.29 6.06
CA LEU A 267 -9.99 -0.11 6.65
C LEU A 267 -9.22 0.71 5.60
N MET A 268 -8.44 0.05 4.73
CA MET A 268 -7.71 0.73 3.66
C MET A 268 -8.66 1.46 2.70
N ASN A 269 -9.75 0.78 2.30
CA ASN A 269 -10.76 1.39 1.43
C ASN A 269 -11.40 2.63 2.06
N HIS A 270 -11.71 2.61 3.36
CA HIS A 270 -12.22 3.79 4.07
C HIS A 270 -11.20 4.93 4.14
N LEU A 271 -9.94 4.61 4.39
CA LEU A 271 -8.86 5.61 4.41
C LEU A 271 -8.69 6.25 3.03
N GLU A 272 -8.63 5.48 1.96
CA GLU A 272 -8.54 5.99 0.60
C GLU A 272 -9.77 6.83 0.21
N PHE A 273 -10.98 6.33 0.54
CA PHE A 273 -12.22 7.02 0.21
C PHE A 273 -12.30 8.41 0.86
N VAL A 274 -12.09 8.50 2.17
CA VAL A 274 -12.18 9.78 2.91
C VAL A 274 -11.07 10.74 2.46
N GLY A 275 -9.86 10.24 2.26
CA GLY A 275 -8.75 11.02 1.73
C GLY A 275 -9.06 11.64 0.38
N ASN A 276 -9.47 10.81 -0.58
CA ASN A 276 -9.71 11.22 -1.96
C ASN A 276 -11.02 12.03 -2.13
N ALA A 277 -12.04 11.77 -1.31
CA ALA A 277 -13.31 12.46 -1.41
C ALA A 277 -13.32 13.84 -0.75
N LEU A 278 -12.53 14.06 0.31
CA LEU A 278 -12.63 15.27 1.12
C LEU A 278 -11.28 15.96 1.35
N PHE A 279 -10.34 15.33 2.04
CA PHE A 279 -9.15 16.02 2.54
C PHE A 279 -8.17 16.43 1.45
N ILE A 280 -7.90 15.55 0.48
CA ILE A 280 -6.99 15.84 -0.63
C ILE A 280 -7.52 16.95 -1.53
N PRO A 281 -8.81 16.96 -1.94
CA PRO A 281 -9.40 18.07 -2.66
C PRO A 281 -9.31 19.41 -1.93
N TYR A 282 -9.56 19.46 -0.63
CA TYR A 282 -9.38 20.66 0.16
C TYR A 282 -7.96 21.23 0.06
N PHE A 283 -6.97 20.36 0.17
CA PHE A 283 -5.56 20.75 -0.01
C PHE A 283 -5.31 21.33 -1.41
N LEU A 284 -5.80 20.68 -2.46
CA LEU A 284 -5.57 21.11 -3.84
C LEU A 284 -6.25 22.45 -4.15
N ILE A 285 -7.49 22.65 -3.68
CA ILE A 285 -8.21 23.93 -3.78
C ILE A 285 -7.45 25.00 -3.01
N GLY A 286 -6.97 24.69 -1.77
CA GLY A 286 -6.18 25.59 -0.95
C GLY A 286 -4.87 26.02 -1.61
N VAL A 287 -4.19 25.12 -2.30
CA VAL A 287 -3.01 25.46 -3.12
C VAL A 287 -3.39 26.43 -4.23
N GLY A 288 -4.52 26.20 -4.91
CA GLY A 288 -5.04 27.09 -5.95
C GLY A 288 -5.33 28.49 -5.44
N MET A 289 -5.93 28.62 -4.26
CA MET A 289 -6.27 29.92 -3.64
C MET A 289 -5.03 30.78 -3.31
N LEU A 290 -3.86 30.19 -3.15
CA LEU A 290 -2.60 30.92 -2.94
C LEU A 290 -2.06 31.62 -4.19
N ILE A 291 -2.55 31.22 -5.37
CA ILE A 291 -2.02 31.69 -6.64
C ILE A 291 -2.56 33.06 -6.99
N ASN A 292 -1.68 34.09 -7.11
CA ASN A 292 -2.04 35.44 -7.49
C ASN A 292 -1.64 35.72 -8.96
N LEU A 293 -2.61 35.66 -9.87
CA LEU A 293 -2.35 35.93 -11.29
C LEU A 293 -2.13 37.44 -11.59
N ARG A 294 -2.53 38.36 -10.72
CA ARG A 294 -2.37 39.80 -10.93
C ARG A 294 -0.88 40.19 -10.97
N VAL A 295 -0.04 39.40 -10.35
CA VAL A 295 1.42 39.56 -10.35
C VAL A 295 2.01 39.44 -11.76
N ILE A 296 1.38 38.64 -12.63
CA ILE A 296 1.85 38.45 -14.02
C ILE A 296 1.78 39.79 -14.80
N PHE A 297 0.84 40.66 -14.42
CA PHE A 297 0.55 41.90 -15.13
C PHE A 297 1.15 43.15 -14.46
N GLY A 298 1.81 43.01 -13.28
CA GLY A 298 2.16 44.14 -12.45
C GLY A 298 3.56 44.76 -12.68
N HIS A 299 4.64 43.99 -12.69
CA HIS A 299 6.01 44.50 -12.80
C HIS A 299 6.94 43.50 -13.52
N GLY A 300 7.77 44.00 -14.46
CA GLY A 300 8.65 43.15 -15.29
C GLY A 300 9.74 42.38 -14.53
N ASP A 301 10.15 42.82 -13.34
CA ASP A 301 11.20 42.17 -12.55
C ASP A 301 10.68 40.93 -11.81
N ALA A 302 9.45 40.93 -11.30
CA ALA A 302 8.83 39.73 -10.73
C ALA A 302 8.71 38.60 -11.77
N LEU A 303 8.42 38.92 -13.04
CA LEU A 303 8.36 37.93 -14.12
C LEU A 303 9.73 37.35 -14.46
N LYS A 304 10.79 38.16 -14.43
CA LYS A 304 12.17 37.67 -14.61
C LYS A 304 12.56 36.72 -13.47
N VAL A 305 12.29 37.10 -12.21
CA VAL A 305 12.56 36.26 -11.05
C VAL A 305 11.79 34.92 -11.17
N ALA A 306 10.49 34.99 -11.48
CA ALA A 306 9.68 33.80 -11.71
C ALA A 306 10.23 32.89 -12.81
N ALA A 307 10.62 33.46 -13.95
CA ALA A 307 11.18 32.71 -15.07
C ALA A 307 12.48 31.98 -14.68
N VAL A 308 13.40 32.65 -14.00
CA VAL A 308 14.63 32.03 -13.49
C VAL A 308 14.31 30.91 -12.50
N MET A 309 13.43 31.16 -11.52
CA MET A 309 13.01 30.17 -10.52
C MET A 309 12.42 28.91 -11.19
N ILE A 310 11.49 29.10 -12.13
CA ILE A 310 10.82 28.01 -12.86
C ILE A 310 11.86 27.21 -13.67
N VAL A 311 12.70 27.87 -14.46
CA VAL A 311 13.69 27.19 -15.29
C VAL A 311 14.68 26.41 -14.42
N MET A 312 15.20 27.01 -13.33
CA MET A 312 16.16 26.33 -12.46
C MET A 312 15.55 25.15 -11.70
N ALA A 313 14.33 25.29 -11.20
CA ALA A 313 13.64 24.20 -10.54
C ALA A 313 13.34 23.01 -11.50
N LEU A 314 12.77 23.29 -12.67
CA LEU A 314 12.43 22.26 -13.64
C LEU A 314 13.67 21.55 -14.19
N THR A 315 14.69 22.31 -14.60
CA THR A 315 15.93 21.74 -15.19
C THR A 315 16.74 20.99 -14.14
N GLY A 316 16.86 21.52 -12.93
CA GLY A 316 17.59 20.86 -11.85
C GLY A 316 17.00 19.51 -11.48
N LYS A 317 15.68 19.42 -11.35
CA LYS A 317 14.97 18.17 -11.10
C LYS A 317 15.06 17.20 -12.27
N TRP A 318 14.97 17.70 -13.49
CA TRP A 318 15.12 16.87 -14.68
C TRP A 318 16.51 16.23 -14.75
N ILE A 319 17.57 17.00 -14.49
CA ILE A 319 18.96 16.52 -14.47
C ILE A 319 19.13 15.47 -13.37
N ALA A 320 18.57 15.70 -12.16
CA ALA A 320 18.64 14.75 -11.05
C ALA A 320 17.99 13.41 -11.42
N CYS A 321 16.80 13.43 -12.00
CA CYS A 321 16.09 12.23 -12.44
C CYS A 321 16.83 11.53 -13.60
N TRP A 322 17.40 12.30 -14.54
CA TRP A 322 18.18 11.77 -15.65
C TRP A 322 19.46 11.09 -15.18
N LEU A 323 20.20 11.69 -14.23
CA LEU A 323 21.38 11.07 -13.63
C LEU A 323 21.01 9.79 -12.87
N THR A 324 19.95 9.82 -12.07
CA THR A 324 19.44 8.62 -11.38
C THR A 324 19.09 7.52 -12.37
N GLN A 325 18.42 7.85 -13.46
CA GLN A 325 18.14 6.91 -14.56
C GLN A 325 19.42 6.28 -15.13
N LYS A 326 20.45 7.08 -15.39
CA LYS A 326 21.72 6.60 -15.94
C LYS A 326 22.49 5.72 -14.96
N ILE A 327 22.59 6.14 -13.70
CA ILE A 327 23.28 5.38 -12.63
C ILE A 327 22.66 3.99 -12.45
N TYR A 328 21.34 3.90 -12.42
CA TYR A 328 20.64 2.65 -12.13
C TYR A 328 20.05 1.95 -13.35
N LYS A 329 20.38 2.43 -14.57
CA LYS A 329 19.91 1.87 -15.86
C LYS A 329 18.39 1.67 -15.90
N MET A 330 17.64 2.69 -15.45
CA MET A 330 16.19 2.66 -15.41
C MET A 330 15.57 3.03 -16.76
N SER A 331 14.30 2.70 -16.98
CA SER A 331 13.59 3.06 -18.21
C SER A 331 13.29 4.57 -18.28
N VAL A 332 13.02 5.05 -19.49
CA VAL A 332 12.62 6.45 -19.74
C VAL A 332 11.27 6.75 -19.08
N LEU A 333 10.36 5.76 -19.04
CA LEU A 333 9.06 5.89 -18.39
C LEU A 333 9.20 6.07 -16.87
N GLU A 334 10.07 5.28 -16.25
CA GLU A 334 10.38 5.39 -14.82
C GLU A 334 10.99 6.76 -14.47
N ARG A 335 11.92 7.26 -15.30
CA ARG A 335 12.46 8.61 -15.14
C ARG A 335 11.37 9.67 -15.20
N ASN A 336 10.48 9.59 -16.19
CA ASN A 336 9.42 10.58 -16.37
C ASN A 336 8.43 10.55 -15.19
N LEU A 337 8.15 9.36 -14.65
CA LEU A 337 7.30 9.22 -13.48
C LEU A 337 7.96 9.80 -12.22
N MET A 338 9.25 9.51 -11.98
CA MET A 338 10.02 10.12 -10.89
C MET A 338 10.09 11.64 -11.04
N TYR A 339 10.37 12.16 -12.25
CA TYR A 339 10.42 13.60 -12.52
C TYR A 339 9.06 14.26 -12.30
N GLY A 340 7.98 13.66 -12.81
CA GLY A 340 6.63 14.17 -12.58
C GLY A 340 6.29 14.29 -11.09
N LEU A 341 6.56 13.24 -10.32
CA LEU A 341 6.26 13.22 -8.88
C LEU A 341 7.15 14.16 -8.06
N SER A 342 8.42 14.39 -8.46
CA SER A 342 9.38 15.19 -7.71
C SER A 342 9.47 16.65 -8.15
N ASN A 343 8.52 17.17 -8.92
CA ASN A 343 8.66 18.50 -9.55
C ASN A 343 7.68 19.55 -9.02
N ALA A 344 6.52 19.15 -8.45
CA ALA A 344 5.52 20.11 -8.00
C ALA A 344 6.00 20.87 -6.75
N GLN A 345 5.90 22.17 -6.79
CA GLN A 345 6.07 23.06 -5.64
C GLN A 345 4.68 23.39 -5.07
N ALA A 346 4.57 23.58 -3.75
CA ALA A 346 3.29 23.89 -3.10
C ALA A 346 3.48 24.67 -1.79
N ALA A 347 2.61 24.39 -0.81
CA ALA A 347 2.54 25.14 0.44
C ALA A 347 3.86 25.17 1.24
N ALA A 348 4.64 24.07 1.24
CA ALA A 348 5.94 24.03 1.93
C ALA A 348 6.93 25.05 1.38
N THR A 349 7.00 25.16 0.04
CA THR A 349 7.85 26.18 -0.62
C THR A 349 7.42 27.60 -0.27
N LEU A 350 6.08 27.85 -0.30
CA LEU A 350 5.58 29.18 0.07
C LEU A 350 5.86 29.51 1.54
N ALA A 351 5.68 28.55 2.46
CA ALA A 351 5.99 28.72 3.87
C ALA A 351 7.47 29.09 4.08
N ALA A 352 8.37 28.41 3.39
CA ALA A 352 9.80 28.69 3.44
C ALA A 352 10.13 30.08 2.89
N VAL A 353 9.47 30.50 1.79
CA VAL A 353 9.60 31.87 1.25
C VAL A 353 9.10 32.90 2.24
N LEU A 354 7.95 32.68 2.90
CA LEU A 354 7.38 33.58 3.89
C LEU A 354 8.32 33.74 5.12
N VAL A 355 8.99 32.67 5.55
CA VAL A 355 10.01 32.76 6.60
C VAL A 355 11.15 33.69 6.17
N GLY A 356 11.69 33.52 4.97
CA GLY A 356 12.73 34.39 4.42
C GLY A 356 12.26 35.84 4.18
N TYR A 357 11.00 36.02 3.79
CA TYR A 357 10.36 37.33 3.61
C TYR A 357 10.21 38.10 4.93
N ASN A 358 10.00 37.41 6.05
CA ASN A 358 9.89 38.02 7.38
C ASN A 358 11.21 38.29 8.06
N ILE A 359 12.36 37.92 7.47
CA ILE A 359 13.67 38.23 7.95
C ILE A 359 14.13 39.59 7.38
N PHE A 360 14.50 40.52 8.25
CA PHE A 360 15.10 41.80 7.87
C PHE A 360 16.60 41.77 8.01
N LEU A 361 17.28 42.26 6.99
CA LEU A 361 18.73 42.47 6.98
C LEU A 361 19.10 43.72 7.78
N PRO A 362 20.36 43.86 8.23
CA PRO A 362 20.83 45.06 8.97
C PRO A 362 20.64 46.37 8.22
N ASN A 363 20.49 46.34 6.89
CA ASN A 363 20.22 47.50 6.03
C ASN A 363 18.74 47.87 5.95
N GLY A 364 17.85 47.15 6.66
CA GLY A 364 16.41 47.38 6.66
C GLY A 364 15.67 46.72 5.50
N GLU A 365 16.37 46.10 4.55
CA GLU A 365 15.73 45.33 3.46
C GLU A 365 15.33 43.95 3.92
N ARG A 366 14.31 43.36 3.23
CA ARG A 366 13.90 41.97 3.49
C ARG A 366 14.91 41.01 2.86
N LEU A 367 15.17 39.86 3.50
CA LEU A 367 16.04 38.81 2.96
C LEU A 367 15.54 38.27 1.62
N LEU A 368 14.22 38.06 1.52
CA LEU A 368 13.51 37.76 0.27
C LEU A 368 12.53 38.88 -0.01
N ASN A 369 12.62 39.49 -1.19
CA ASN A 369 11.79 40.62 -1.59
C ASN A 369 10.41 40.17 -2.15
N ASP A 370 9.55 41.17 -2.44
CA ASP A 370 8.21 40.94 -3.01
C ASP A 370 8.25 40.21 -4.37
N ASP A 371 9.29 40.44 -5.18
CA ASP A 371 9.46 39.77 -6.48
C ASP A 371 9.70 38.27 -6.32
N VAL A 372 10.40 37.85 -5.29
CA VAL A 372 10.61 36.41 -4.96
C VAL A 372 9.29 35.80 -4.48
N LEU A 373 8.56 36.48 -3.60
CA LEU A 373 7.26 36.00 -3.11
C LEU A 373 6.30 35.78 -4.29
N ASN A 374 6.18 36.79 -5.14
CA ASN A 374 5.35 36.77 -6.32
C ASN A 374 5.81 35.73 -7.36
N GLY A 375 7.14 35.63 -7.56
CA GLY A 375 7.75 34.62 -8.42
C GLY A 375 7.49 33.20 -7.95
N THR A 376 7.43 33.00 -6.64
CA THR A 376 7.11 31.69 -6.02
C THR A 376 5.67 31.25 -6.35
N VAL A 377 4.74 32.15 -6.37
CA VAL A 377 3.34 31.85 -6.73
C VAL A 377 3.25 31.32 -8.17
N LEU A 378 3.95 31.99 -9.10
CA LEU A 378 4.04 31.52 -10.49
C LEU A 378 4.80 30.19 -10.62
N LEU A 379 5.86 30.02 -9.85
CA LEU A 379 6.57 28.74 -9.77
C LEU A 379 5.64 27.60 -9.36
N ILE A 380 4.83 27.80 -8.33
CA ILE A 380 3.85 26.80 -7.84
C ILE A 380 2.88 26.44 -8.97
N LEU A 381 2.27 27.43 -9.62
CA LEU A 381 1.31 27.18 -10.70
C LEU A 381 1.94 26.35 -11.84
N VAL A 382 3.08 26.80 -12.37
CA VAL A 382 3.70 26.14 -13.53
C VAL A 382 4.19 24.75 -13.16
N THR A 383 4.85 24.57 -11.99
CA THR A 383 5.37 23.27 -11.57
C THR A 383 4.26 22.27 -11.28
N CYS A 384 3.14 22.68 -10.67
CA CYS A 384 1.98 21.81 -10.45
C CYS A 384 1.35 21.36 -11.79
N ILE A 385 1.24 22.25 -12.79
CA ILE A 385 0.73 21.89 -14.11
C ILE A 385 1.66 20.90 -14.80
N VAL A 386 2.97 21.22 -14.86
CA VAL A 386 3.98 20.38 -15.50
C VAL A 386 4.07 19.00 -14.83
N SER A 387 4.10 18.97 -13.49
CA SER A 387 4.10 17.76 -12.68
C SER A 387 2.90 16.86 -13.00
N SER A 388 1.69 17.42 -12.96
CA SER A 388 0.45 16.67 -13.19
C SER A 388 0.40 16.10 -14.61
N LEU A 389 0.73 16.90 -15.63
CA LEU A 389 0.71 16.45 -17.04
C LEU A 389 1.73 15.34 -17.31
N ILE A 390 2.95 15.48 -16.78
CA ILE A 390 4.01 14.48 -16.99
C ILE A 390 3.68 13.20 -16.24
N THR A 391 3.23 13.31 -14.97
CA THR A 391 2.84 12.16 -14.16
C THR A 391 1.69 11.41 -14.80
N GLU A 392 0.65 12.10 -15.29
CA GLU A 392 -0.50 11.43 -15.90
C GLU A 392 -0.10 10.67 -17.17
N ARG A 393 0.71 11.29 -18.04
CA ARG A 393 1.21 10.62 -19.26
C ARG A 393 2.09 9.41 -18.94
N ALA A 394 2.97 9.54 -17.94
CA ALA A 394 3.86 8.45 -17.54
C ALA A 394 3.08 7.34 -16.82
N ALA A 395 2.21 7.69 -15.89
CA ALA A 395 1.37 6.75 -15.13
C ALA A 395 0.48 5.92 -16.04
N ARG A 396 -0.19 6.57 -17.01
CA ARG A 396 -1.02 5.87 -17.99
C ARG A 396 -0.25 4.84 -18.80
N LYS A 397 0.99 5.15 -19.22
CA LYS A 397 1.83 4.21 -19.98
C LYS A 397 2.31 3.07 -19.11
N VAL A 398 2.77 3.37 -17.88
CA VAL A 398 3.18 2.32 -16.91
C VAL A 398 2.02 1.39 -16.60
N ALA A 399 0.82 1.91 -16.36
CA ALA A 399 -0.36 1.08 -16.11
C ALA A 399 -0.74 0.20 -17.32
N MET A 400 -0.47 0.66 -18.55
CA MET A 400 -0.68 -0.15 -19.76
C MET A 400 0.38 -1.25 -19.90
N ASP A 401 1.66 -0.94 -19.64
CA ASP A 401 2.76 -1.91 -19.69
C ASP A 401 2.59 -3.00 -18.61
N ASP A 402 2.14 -2.63 -17.40
CA ASP A 402 1.82 -3.59 -16.34
C ASP A 402 0.53 -4.41 -16.63
N SER A 403 -0.30 -3.93 -17.56
CA SER A 403 -1.55 -4.61 -17.96
C SER A 403 -1.38 -5.53 -19.17
N GLU A 404 -0.22 -5.54 -19.84
CA GLU A 404 0.05 -6.57 -20.85
C GLU A 404 0.15 -7.91 -20.14
N PRO A 405 -0.74 -8.88 -20.46
CA PRO A 405 -0.63 -10.19 -19.86
C PRO A 405 0.69 -10.80 -20.35
N GLU A 406 1.64 -11.00 -19.42
CA GLU A 406 2.62 -12.06 -19.65
C GLU A 406 1.82 -13.27 -20.10
N LYS A 407 2.12 -13.79 -21.28
CA LYS A 407 1.56 -15.03 -21.80
C LYS A 407 1.90 -16.16 -20.83
N GLU A 408 1.18 -16.22 -19.72
CA GLU A 408 1.19 -17.36 -18.82
C GLU A 408 0.23 -18.40 -19.37
N SER A 409 0.80 -19.58 -19.59
CA SER A 409 0.13 -20.84 -19.83
C SER A 409 -1.18 -20.91 -19.04
N SER A 410 -2.23 -21.37 -19.71
CA SER A 410 -3.58 -21.68 -19.24
C SER A 410 -3.62 -22.31 -17.85
N THR A 411 -3.54 -21.50 -16.81
CA THR A 411 -3.87 -21.88 -15.45
C THR A 411 -5.38 -21.64 -15.32
N GLU A 412 -6.14 -22.65 -14.93
CA GLU A 412 -7.57 -22.54 -14.59
C GLU A 412 -7.78 -21.28 -13.75
N ALA A 413 -8.75 -20.45 -14.12
CA ALA A 413 -9.03 -19.21 -13.41
C ALA A 413 -9.27 -19.49 -11.92
N GLU A 414 -8.51 -18.88 -11.03
CA GLU A 414 -8.63 -19.06 -9.58
C GLU A 414 -10.04 -18.70 -9.11
N LYS A 415 -10.74 -19.65 -8.49
CA LYS A 415 -12.05 -19.46 -7.84
C LYS A 415 -11.97 -20.03 -6.42
N ILE A 416 -12.20 -19.17 -5.43
CA ILE A 416 -12.11 -19.52 -4.01
C ILE A 416 -13.54 -19.57 -3.44
N LEU A 417 -13.93 -20.72 -2.91
CA LEU A 417 -15.21 -20.92 -2.22
C LEU A 417 -15.01 -20.91 -0.72
N ILE A 418 -15.77 -20.07 -0.02
CA ILE A 418 -15.75 -19.95 1.42
C ILE A 418 -17.01 -20.60 1.99
N SER A 419 -16.85 -21.70 2.75
CA SER A 419 -17.95 -22.40 3.39
C SER A 419 -18.33 -21.79 4.73
N LEU A 420 -19.51 -21.18 4.81
CA LEU A 420 -20.00 -20.45 5.95
C LEU A 420 -20.89 -21.34 6.83
N ALA A 421 -20.42 -21.70 8.02
CA ALA A 421 -21.19 -22.48 8.99
C ALA A 421 -21.32 -21.81 10.35
N ASN A 422 -20.34 -21.00 10.76
CA ASN A 422 -20.27 -20.35 12.08
C ASN A 422 -20.13 -18.83 11.93
N PRO A 423 -21.02 -18.01 12.51
CA PRO A 423 -21.01 -16.57 12.39
C PRO A 423 -19.74 -15.91 12.95
N ASN A 424 -19.07 -16.57 13.92
CA ASN A 424 -17.87 -16.03 14.57
C ASN A 424 -16.60 -16.19 13.72
N THR A 425 -16.59 -17.07 12.72
CA THR A 425 -15.43 -17.33 11.85
C THR A 425 -15.58 -16.70 10.47
N ILE A 426 -16.75 -16.14 10.15
CA ILE A 426 -17.04 -15.57 8.82
C ILE A 426 -16.04 -14.49 8.48
N GLU A 427 -15.84 -13.55 9.36
CA GLU A 427 -14.98 -12.39 9.15
C GLU A 427 -13.51 -12.80 8.91
N ASP A 428 -13.00 -13.71 9.73
CA ASP A 428 -11.63 -14.20 9.60
C ASP A 428 -11.41 -14.96 8.27
N MET A 429 -12.38 -15.81 7.89
CA MET A 429 -12.30 -16.53 6.61
C MET A 429 -12.43 -15.59 5.41
N MET A 430 -13.27 -14.56 5.48
CA MET A 430 -13.38 -13.55 4.44
C MET A 430 -12.09 -12.74 4.34
N ASN A 431 -11.52 -12.29 5.46
CA ASN A 431 -10.24 -11.57 5.48
C ASN A 431 -9.09 -12.44 4.94
N LEU A 432 -9.05 -13.74 5.28
CA LEU A 432 -8.10 -14.67 4.68
C LEU A 432 -8.25 -14.72 3.16
N SER A 433 -9.49 -14.89 2.67
CA SER A 433 -9.77 -14.98 1.23
C SER A 433 -9.35 -13.71 0.48
N LEU A 434 -9.56 -12.53 1.07
CA LEU A 434 -9.15 -11.24 0.50
C LEU A 434 -7.63 -11.12 0.37
N VAL A 435 -6.88 -11.69 1.33
CA VAL A 435 -5.41 -11.59 1.37
C VAL A 435 -4.73 -12.59 0.44
N ILE A 436 -5.30 -13.80 0.24
CA ILE A 436 -4.68 -14.83 -0.60
C ILE A 436 -5.12 -14.80 -2.07
N ARG A 437 -6.28 -14.20 -2.39
CA ARG A 437 -6.85 -14.19 -3.76
C ARG A 437 -5.95 -13.51 -4.76
N ASP A 438 -6.10 -13.84 -6.04
CA ASP A 438 -5.53 -13.05 -7.12
C ASP A 438 -6.34 -11.76 -7.32
N THR A 439 -5.69 -10.63 -7.08
CA THR A 439 -6.29 -9.29 -7.22
C THR A 439 -6.54 -8.90 -8.68
N LYS A 440 -5.91 -9.57 -9.63
CA LYS A 440 -6.14 -9.36 -11.07
C LYS A 440 -7.49 -9.89 -11.52
N LEU A 441 -8.06 -10.88 -10.80
CA LEU A 441 -9.37 -11.49 -11.09
C LEU A 441 -10.47 -10.80 -10.29
N LYS A 442 -11.53 -10.35 -10.99
CA LYS A 442 -12.62 -9.59 -10.34
C LYS A 442 -13.64 -10.48 -9.64
N ASP A 443 -14.02 -11.61 -10.24
CA ASP A 443 -15.15 -12.45 -9.80
C ASP A 443 -14.70 -13.84 -9.31
N ASN A 444 -13.68 -13.87 -8.42
CA ASN A 444 -13.05 -15.11 -7.97
C ASN A 444 -13.44 -15.54 -6.55
N LEU A 445 -14.36 -14.83 -5.87
CA LEU A 445 -14.83 -15.20 -4.54
C LEU A 445 -16.28 -15.66 -4.52
N LEU A 446 -16.53 -16.82 -3.88
CA LEU A 446 -17.85 -17.41 -3.70
C LEU A 446 -18.06 -17.70 -2.21
N ALA A 447 -19.17 -17.24 -1.63
CA ALA A 447 -19.59 -17.60 -0.29
C ALA A 447 -20.73 -18.59 -0.36
N LEU A 448 -20.60 -19.72 0.31
CA LEU A 448 -21.59 -20.80 0.31
C LEU A 448 -22.09 -21.06 1.73
N ASN A 449 -23.40 -21.08 1.90
CA ASN A 449 -24.03 -21.69 3.06
C ASN A 449 -24.92 -22.86 2.63
N VAL A 450 -24.70 -24.05 3.21
CA VAL A 450 -25.48 -25.25 2.93
C VAL A 450 -26.51 -25.45 4.03
N ILE A 451 -27.76 -25.64 3.65
CA ILE A 451 -28.90 -25.94 4.53
C ILE A 451 -29.25 -27.43 4.36
N ASN A 452 -29.29 -28.15 5.49
CA ASN A 452 -29.70 -29.55 5.45
C ASN A 452 -31.22 -29.65 5.18
N ASP A 453 -31.63 -30.46 4.18
CA ASP A 453 -32.98 -30.57 3.68
C ASP A 453 -33.94 -31.24 4.71
N ASP A 454 -33.41 -32.03 5.65
CA ASP A 454 -34.20 -32.69 6.71
C ASP A 454 -34.82 -31.70 7.72
N ASN A 455 -34.37 -30.41 7.74
CA ASN A 455 -34.79 -29.39 8.70
C ASN A 455 -35.12 -28.04 8.03
N THR A 456 -36.06 -28.06 7.10
CA THR A 456 -36.56 -26.84 6.41
C THR A 456 -37.39 -25.95 7.31
N SER A 457 -36.81 -25.41 8.38
CA SER A 457 -37.42 -24.33 9.15
C SER A 457 -37.05 -22.96 8.57
N ASP A 458 -38.03 -22.06 8.51
CA ASP A 458 -37.79 -20.65 8.08
C ASP A 458 -36.64 -19.99 8.82
N ASN A 459 -36.39 -20.42 10.06
CA ASN A 459 -35.26 -19.95 10.87
C ASN A 459 -33.89 -20.27 10.24
N LEU A 460 -33.71 -21.42 9.58
CA LEU A 460 -32.44 -21.79 8.92
C LEU A 460 -32.22 -20.95 7.67
N ARG A 461 -33.28 -20.65 6.93
CA ARG A 461 -33.22 -19.77 5.75
C ARG A 461 -32.84 -18.32 6.13
N ILE A 462 -33.45 -17.78 7.19
CA ILE A 462 -33.11 -16.45 7.72
C ILE A 462 -31.67 -16.43 8.22
N ARG A 463 -31.22 -17.47 8.89
CA ARG A 463 -29.86 -17.61 9.40
C ARG A 463 -28.84 -17.68 8.25
N SER A 464 -29.11 -18.46 7.21
CA SER A 464 -28.29 -18.54 6.00
C SER A 464 -28.11 -17.17 5.34
N LYS A 465 -29.22 -16.44 5.17
CA LYS A 465 -29.20 -15.09 4.59
C LYS A 465 -28.32 -14.15 5.40
N ARG A 466 -28.44 -14.16 6.75
CA ARG A 466 -27.60 -13.33 7.63
C ARG A 466 -26.10 -13.66 7.50
N TYR A 467 -25.75 -14.94 7.34
CA TYR A 467 -24.34 -15.34 7.16
C TYR A 467 -23.76 -14.83 5.84
N LEU A 468 -24.52 -14.96 4.76
CA LEU A 468 -24.13 -14.45 3.46
C LEU A 468 -24.07 -12.92 3.43
N GLU A 469 -25.02 -12.24 4.07
CA GLU A 469 -25.00 -10.78 4.22
C GLU A 469 -23.76 -10.32 5.01
N LYS A 470 -23.41 -11.00 6.11
CA LYS A 470 -22.18 -10.69 6.88
C LYS A 470 -20.93 -10.87 6.03
N ALA A 471 -20.84 -11.94 5.24
CA ALA A 471 -19.73 -12.15 4.32
C ALA A 471 -19.66 -11.06 3.24
N ALA A 472 -20.82 -10.70 2.68
CA ALA A 472 -20.92 -9.65 1.67
C ALA A 472 -20.52 -8.26 2.22
N MET A 473 -20.88 -7.93 3.44
CA MET A 473 -20.45 -6.67 4.08
C MET A 473 -18.93 -6.53 4.07
N THR A 474 -18.19 -7.59 4.45
CA THR A 474 -16.72 -7.56 4.48
C THR A 474 -16.12 -7.35 3.08
N THR A 475 -16.63 -8.06 2.06
CA THR A 475 -16.10 -7.93 0.70
C THR A 475 -16.53 -6.64 0.02
N THR A 476 -17.76 -6.17 0.27
CA THR A 476 -18.23 -4.87 -0.24
C THR A 476 -17.43 -3.72 0.34
N ALA A 477 -17.12 -3.77 1.65
CA ALA A 477 -16.27 -2.79 2.29
C ALA A 477 -14.84 -2.76 1.71
N ALA A 478 -14.35 -3.91 1.20
CA ALA A 478 -13.08 -4.00 0.48
C ALA A 478 -13.21 -3.74 -1.04
N ASN A 479 -14.39 -3.37 -1.53
CA ASN A 479 -14.71 -3.17 -2.95
C ASN A 479 -14.43 -4.41 -3.83
N VAL A 480 -14.72 -5.59 -3.29
CA VAL A 480 -14.53 -6.88 -3.97
C VAL A 480 -15.88 -7.55 -4.17
N PRO A 481 -16.23 -7.95 -5.40
CA PRO A 481 -17.48 -8.66 -5.67
C PRO A 481 -17.47 -10.05 -5.03
N LEU A 482 -18.62 -10.46 -4.49
CA LEU A 482 -18.84 -11.76 -3.86
C LEU A 482 -20.07 -12.44 -4.43
N LYS A 483 -19.90 -13.62 -5.01
CA LYS A 483 -21.04 -14.46 -5.42
C LYS A 483 -21.57 -15.20 -4.19
N GLN A 484 -22.83 -14.94 -3.82
CA GLN A 484 -23.50 -15.57 -2.68
C GLN A 484 -24.27 -16.81 -3.16
N LEU A 485 -24.06 -17.94 -2.50
CA LEU A 485 -24.70 -19.20 -2.81
C LEU A 485 -25.39 -19.77 -1.56
N THR A 486 -26.66 -20.10 -1.69
CA THR A 486 -27.40 -20.92 -0.72
C THR A 486 -27.75 -22.24 -1.40
N ARG A 487 -27.44 -23.35 -0.76
CA ARG A 487 -27.74 -24.67 -1.27
C ARG A 487 -28.50 -25.52 -0.25
N TYR A 488 -29.49 -26.22 -0.73
CA TYR A 488 -30.19 -27.26 0.02
C TYR A 488 -29.62 -28.62 -0.42
N ASP A 489 -29.18 -29.42 0.54
CA ASP A 489 -28.60 -30.74 0.25
C ASP A 489 -28.81 -31.71 1.42
N LEU A 490 -28.70 -33.03 1.18
CA LEU A 490 -28.86 -34.05 2.21
C LEU A 490 -27.86 -33.91 3.38
N ASN A 491 -26.64 -33.44 3.10
CA ASN A 491 -25.66 -33.14 4.10
C ASN A 491 -24.75 -32.01 3.64
N ILE A 492 -24.06 -31.37 4.60
CA ILE A 492 -23.20 -30.20 4.33
C ILE A 492 -22.06 -30.56 3.38
N ALA A 493 -21.44 -31.75 3.52
CA ALA A 493 -20.32 -32.14 2.66
C ALA A 493 -20.76 -32.33 1.21
N SER A 494 -21.87 -32.98 0.96
CA SER A 494 -22.41 -33.13 -0.38
C SER A 494 -22.76 -31.80 -1.02
N GLY A 495 -23.37 -30.90 -0.27
CA GLY A 495 -23.70 -29.56 -0.76
C GLY A 495 -22.47 -28.76 -1.17
N ILE A 496 -21.37 -28.84 -0.41
CA ILE A 496 -20.09 -28.21 -0.77
C ILE A 496 -19.52 -28.89 -2.02
N ILE A 497 -19.45 -30.23 -2.07
CA ILE A 497 -18.89 -30.98 -3.21
C ILE A 497 -19.62 -30.63 -4.52
N HIS A 498 -20.95 -30.62 -4.51
CA HIS A 498 -21.73 -30.25 -5.68
C HIS A 498 -21.48 -28.79 -6.08
N SER A 499 -21.47 -27.85 -5.13
CA SER A 499 -21.21 -26.42 -5.42
C SER A 499 -19.81 -26.19 -6.00
N VAL A 500 -18.82 -26.95 -5.55
CA VAL A 500 -17.44 -26.89 -6.07
C VAL A 500 -17.41 -27.33 -7.53
N LYS A 501 -18.06 -28.48 -7.86
CA LYS A 501 -18.08 -28.99 -9.22
C LYS A 501 -18.87 -28.07 -10.17
N GLU A 502 -20.04 -27.56 -9.74
CA GLU A 502 -20.89 -26.69 -10.55
C GLU A 502 -20.27 -25.34 -10.88
N ASN A 503 -19.44 -24.81 -9.98
CA ASN A 503 -18.81 -23.49 -10.14
C ASN A 503 -17.33 -23.58 -10.54
N GLU A 504 -16.79 -24.79 -10.77
CA GLU A 504 -15.36 -25.02 -11.12
C GLU A 504 -14.42 -24.36 -10.10
N VAL A 505 -14.67 -24.60 -8.82
CA VAL A 505 -13.90 -24.02 -7.72
C VAL A 505 -12.53 -24.67 -7.63
N THR A 506 -11.51 -23.85 -7.47
CA THR A 506 -10.11 -24.30 -7.42
C THR A 506 -9.58 -24.45 -6.00
N SER A 507 -10.12 -23.66 -5.05
CA SER A 507 -9.70 -23.67 -3.65
C SER A 507 -10.89 -23.45 -2.72
N ILE A 508 -10.93 -24.17 -1.61
CA ILE A 508 -11.99 -24.07 -0.59
C ILE A 508 -11.40 -23.58 0.71
N ILE A 509 -12.05 -22.61 1.36
CA ILE A 509 -11.75 -22.20 2.73
C ILE A 509 -12.87 -22.70 3.63
N THR A 510 -12.50 -23.42 4.68
CA THR A 510 -13.41 -23.88 5.73
C THR A 510 -12.84 -23.59 7.11
N GLY A 511 -13.72 -23.29 8.07
CA GLY A 511 -13.32 -23.08 9.47
C GLY A 511 -13.14 -24.38 10.23
N LEU A 512 -12.14 -24.45 11.10
CA LEU A 512 -11.96 -25.56 12.01
C LEU A 512 -13.03 -25.52 13.13
N HIS A 513 -13.78 -26.62 13.33
CA HIS A 513 -14.79 -26.70 14.38
C HIS A 513 -14.16 -26.77 15.78
N ARG A 514 -14.68 -25.97 16.71
CA ARG A 514 -14.20 -25.89 18.11
C ARG A 514 -14.59 -27.06 19.02
N LYS A 515 -15.59 -27.86 18.68
CA LYS A 515 -16.06 -28.99 19.48
C LYS A 515 -15.60 -30.29 18.86
N VAL A 516 -14.59 -30.88 19.45
CA VAL A 516 -14.16 -32.26 19.17
C VAL A 516 -14.73 -33.12 20.31
N ASN A 517 -15.64 -34.02 20.01
CA ASN A 517 -15.93 -35.12 20.90
C ASN A 517 -14.72 -36.04 20.93
N ILE A 518 -14.51 -36.76 22.02
CA ILE A 518 -13.32 -37.59 22.25
C ILE A 518 -13.12 -38.67 21.17
N THR A 519 -14.16 -38.95 20.39
CA THR A 519 -14.22 -39.99 19.33
C THR A 519 -14.01 -39.47 17.93
N ASP A 520 -14.10 -38.12 17.69
CA ASP A 520 -14.01 -37.56 16.34
C ASP A 520 -12.60 -37.15 15.98
N SER A 521 -12.24 -37.27 14.70
CA SER A 521 -10.98 -36.74 14.20
C SER A 521 -10.92 -35.23 14.44
N TYR A 522 -9.74 -34.69 14.75
CA TYR A 522 -9.55 -33.24 15.04
C TYR A 522 -10.10 -32.34 13.94
N PHE A 523 -10.12 -32.78 12.70
CA PHE A 523 -10.65 -32.05 11.54
C PHE A 523 -12.16 -32.28 11.34
N GLY A 524 -12.76 -33.29 11.98
CA GLY A 524 -14.17 -33.64 11.89
C GLY A 524 -14.57 -34.38 10.59
N MET A 525 -15.72 -35.09 10.66
CA MET A 525 -16.28 -35.87 9.52
C MET A 525 -16.49 -35.02 8.24
N LEU A 526 -16.78 -33.74 8.39
CA LEU A 526 -16.96 -32.85 7.22
C LEU A 526 -15.66 -32.80 6.38
N THR A 527 -14.53 -32.57 7.00
CA THR A 527 -13.23 -32.48 6.30
C THR A 527 -12.86 -33.81 5.67
N GLU A 528 -13.08 -34.94 6.34
CA GLU A 528 -12.81 -36.26 5.78
C GLU A 528 -13.65 -36.54 4.54
N ASN A 529 -14.93 -36.18 4.56
CA ASN A 529 -15.82 -36.34 3.40
C ASN A 529 -15.42 -35.42 2.24
N LEU A 530 -14.99 -34.19 2.54
CA LEU A 530 -14.49 -33.27 1.52
C LEU A 530 -13.20 -33.79 0.88
N LEU A 531 -12.28 -34.34 1.66
CA LEU A 531 -11.02 -34.93 1.18
C LEU A 531 -11.24 -36.15 0.29
N LYS A 532 -12.28 -36.94 0.54
CA LYS A 532 -12.66 -38.07 -0.29
C LYS A 532 -13.40 -37.67 -1.58
N GLY A 533 -14.17 -36.59 -1.53
CA GLY A 533 -15.06 -36.20 -2.65
C GLY A 533 -14.46 -35.14 -3.58
N LEU A 534 -13.35 -34.48 -3.22
CA LEU A 534 -12.78 -33.36 -3.96
C LEU A 534 -11.28 -33.51 -4.14
N ASN A 535 -10.78 -33.07 -5.29
CA ASN A 535 -9.36 -32.99 -5.61
C ASN A 535 -8.79 -31.56 -5.58
N CYS A 536 -9.66 -30.53 -5.47
CA CYS A 536 -9.22 -29.14 -5.37
C CYS A 536 -8.46 -28.87 -4.06
N GLU A 537 -7.83 -27.72 -3.96
CA GLU A 537 -7.15 -27.28 -2.75
C GLU A 537 -8.15 -27.05 -1.60
N ILE A 538 -7.84 -27.57 -0.41
CA ILE A 538 -8.67 -27.38 0.79
C ILE A 538 -7.85 -26.71 1.88
N ILE A 539 -8.31 -25.54 2.31
CA ILE A 539 -7.72 -24.70 3.37
C ILE A 539 -8.61 -24.77 4.60
N ILE A 540 -8.13 -25.40 5.66
CA ILE A 540 -8.80 -25.46 6.96
C ILE A 540 -8.18 -24.41 7.85
N SER A 541 -8.94 -23.40 8.25
CA SER A 541 -8.42 -22.26 9.00
C SER A 541 -9.00 -22.10 10.38
N LYS A 542 -8.16 -21.67 11.33
CA LYS A 542 -8.50 -21.28 12.69
C LYS A 542 -7.69 -20.05 13.06
N PHE A 543 -8.35 -18.94 13.30
CA PHE A 543 -7.70 -17.71 13.75
C PHE A 543 -8.07 -17.43 15.21
N LEU A 544 -7.07 -17.07 16.02
CA LEU A 544 -7.21 -16.60 17.39
C LEU A 544 -6.87 -15.12 17.51
N ILE A 545 -6.26 -14.57 16.47
CA ILE A 545 -5.91 -13.16 16.31
C ILE A 545 -6.34 -12.69 14.92
N PRO A 546 -6.67 -11.42 14.75
CA PRO A 546 -6.97 -10.86 13.43
C PRO A 546 -5.85 -11.09 12.43
N VAL A 547 -6.19 -11.41 11.18
CA VAL A 547 -5.23 -11.77 10.12
C VAL A 547 -4.15 -10.69 9.90
N ASN A 548 -4.54 -9.43 10.01
CA ASN A 548 -3.66 -8.27 9.83
C ASN A 548 -2.65 -8.05 10.96
N THR A 549 -2.80 -8.75 12.11
CA THR A 549 -1.88 -8.64 13.25
C THR A 549 -0.79 -9.71 13.28
N ILE A 550 -0.80 -10.63 12.31
CA ILE A 550 0.17 -11.72 12.19
C ILE A 550 1.57 -11.13 11.94
N LYS A 551 2.55 -11.51 12.77
CA LYS A 551 3.95 -11.08 12.65
C LYS A 551 4.78 -11.95 11.72
N ARG A 552 4.49 -13.24 11.72
CA ARG A 552 5.25 -14.24 10.96
C ARG A 552 4.32 -15.38 10.56
N ILE A 553 4.52 -15.85 9.34
CA ILE A 553 3.88 -17.07 8.83
C ILE A 553 4.94 -18.18 8.92
N VAL A 554 4.68 -19.22 9.67
CA VAL A 554 5.54 -20.40 9.82
C VAL A 554 4.92 -21.52 9.02
N ILE A 555 5.59 -21.99 7.98
CA ILE A 555 5.07 -22.99 7.05
C ILE A 555 5.89 -24.28 7.18
N ALA A 556 5.26 -25.34 7.64
CA ALA A 556 5.83 -26.69 7.62
C ALA A 556 5.50 -27.35 6.28
N VAL A 557 6.53 -27.76 5.53
CA VAL A 557 6.41 -28.33 4.19
C VAL A 557 6.94 -29.76 4.22
N PRO A 558 6.13 -30.77 3.83
CA PRO A 558 6.57 -32.15 3.81
C PRO A 558 7.61 -32.39 2.69
N PRO A 559 8.45 -33.41 2.83
CA PRO A 559 9.36 -33.81 1.78
C PRO A 559 8.61 -34.11 0.47
N LYS A 560 9.19 -33.72 -0.66
CA LYS A 560 8.64 -33.93 -2.03
C LYS A 560 7.34 -33.13 -2.33
N ALA A 561 6.93 -32.19 -1.49
CA ALA A 561 5.75 -31.34 -1.76
C ALA A 561 5.91 -30.54 -3.06
N GLU A 562 7.13 -30.22 -3.47
CA GLU A 562 7.45 -29.52 -4.71
C GLU A 562 7.09 -30.29 -6.00
N TYR A 563 6.84 -31.60 -5.90
CA TYR A 563 6.43 -32.43 -7.02
C TYR A 563 4.91 -32.61 -7.12
N GLU A 564 4.14 -32.11 -6.15
CA GLU A 564 2.68 -32.14 -6.19
C GLU A 564 2.13 -31.11 -7.17
N SER A 565 1.05 -31.46 -7.88
CA SER A 565 0.40 -30.56 -8.85
C SER A 565 -0.11 -29.26 -8.21
N GLY A 566 -0.48 -29.30 -6.95
CA GLY A 566 -0.94 -28.15 -6.19
C GLY A 566 0.17 -27.23 -5.65
N PHE A 567 1.45 -27.59 -5.80
CA PHE A 567 2.59 -26.81 -5.27
C PHE A 567 2.56 -25.34 -5.69
N PRO A 568 2.41 -24.98 -6.96
CA PRO A 568 2.45 -23.57 -7.36
C PRO A 568 1.30 -22.74 -6.78
N ARG A 569 0.11 -23.33 -6.61
CA ARG A 569 -1.08 -22.62 -6.12
C ARG A 569 -0.92 -22.22 -4.65
N TRP A 570 -0.59 -23.16 -3.77
CA TRP A 570 -0.41 -22.81 -2.37
C TRP A 570 0.82 -21.91 -2.13
N MET A 571 1.86 -22.05 -2.93
CA MET A 571 3.00 -21.14 -2.88
C MET A 571 2.58 -19.70 -3.23
N GLU A 572 1.77 -19.52 -4.29
CA GLU A 572 1.21 -18.21 -4.65
C GLU A 572 0.38 -17.63 -3.50
N HIS A 573 -0.51 -18.43 -2.88
CA HIS A 573 -1.36 -17.98 -1.77
C HIS A 573 -0.53 -17.45 -0.59
N PHE A 574 0.47 -18.18 -0.13
CA PHE A 574 1.27 -17.73 1.03
C PHE A 574 2.30 -16.67 0.68
N CYS A 575 2.82 -16.64 -0.53
CA CYS A 575 3.66 -15.53 -0.99
C CYS A 575 2.83 -14.23 -1.11
N ARG A 576 1.62 -14.28 -1.66
CA ARG A 576 0.69 -13.13 -1.67
C ARG A 576 0.34 -12.70 -0.26
N MET A 577 0.02 -13.63 0.64
CA MET A 577 -0.25 -13.35 2.04
C MET A 577 0.93 -12.67 2.72
N GLY A 578 2.15 -13.21 2.56
CA GLY A 578 3.38 -12.61 3.10
C GLY A 578 3.65 -11.21 2.57
N SER A 579 3.44 -11.00 1.25
CA SER A 579 3.57 -9.69 0.62
C SER A 579 2.51 -8.70 1.10
N THR A 580 1.24 -9.11 1.16
CA THR A 580 0.11 -8.24 1.55
C THR A 580 0.18 -7.83 3.01
N LEU A 581 0.52 -8.77 3.90
CA LEU A 581 0.69 -8.50 5.33
C LEU A 581 2.07 -7.89 5.67
N GLY A 582 3.00 -7.84 4.70
CA GLY A 582 4.36 -7.36 4.92
C GLY A 582 5.09 -8.15 6.01
N CYS A 583 4.67 -9.37 6.29
CA CYS A 583 5.24 -10.22 7.31
C CYS A 583 6.27 -11.21 6.72
N ARG A 584 7.10 -11.77 7.60
CA ARG A 584 8.12 -12.73 7.22
C ARG A 584 7.51 -14.12 7.09
N VAL A 585 7.82 -14.82 5.99
CA VAL A 585 7.42 -16.22 5.77
C VAL A 585 8.59 -17.12 6.07
N HIS A 586 8.44 -18.00 7.06
CA HIS A 586 9.47 -18.91 7.49
C HIS A 586 9.10 -20.35 7.09
N PHE A 587 9.85 -20.92 6.17
CA PHE A 587 9.65 -22.27 5.68
C PHE A 587 10.50 -23.26 6.48
N PHE A 588 9.87 -24.34 6.91
CA PHE A 588 10.49 -25.50 7.52
C PHE A 588 10.34 -26.67 6.56
N ALA A 589 11.44 -27.13 5.97
CA ALA A 589 11.47 -28.20 4.98
C ALA A 589 12.82 -28.91 5.00
N ASN A 590 12.91 -30.08 4.37
CA ASN A 590 14.20 -30.74 4.16
C ASN A 590 15.08 -29.94 3.17
N GLU A 591 16.36 -30.23 3.12
CA GLU A 591 17.33 -29.48 2.32
C GLU A 591 16.98 -29.47 0.81
N LYS A 592 16.51 -30.59 0.27
CA LYS A 592 16.14 -30.71 -1.16
C LYS A 592 14.94 -29.85 -1.50
N THR A 593 13.87 -29.93 -0.71
CA THR A 593 12.66 -29.11 -0.89
C THR A 593 12.98 -27.62 -0.69
N THR A 594 13.81 -27.28 0.32
CA THR A 594 14.23 -25.89 0.59
C THR A 594 14.91 -25.25 -0.62
N THR A 595 15.82 -25.96 -1.28
CA THR A 595 16.49 -25.46 -2.49
C THR A 595 15.47 -25.12 -3.59
N ARG A 596 14.42 -25.93 -3.75
CA ARG A 596 13.38 -25.71 -4.74
C ARG A 596 12.46 -24.54 -4.38
N LEU A 597 12.07 -24.43 -3.11
CA LEU A 597 11.30 -23.29 -2.60
C LEU A 597 12.03 -21.96 -2.85
N GLN A 598 13.33 -21.92 -2.53
CA GLN A 598 14.17 -20.74 -2.75
C GLN A 598 14.25 -20.35 -4.24
N ALA A 599 14.47 -21.33 -5.11
CA ALA A 599 14.52 -21.09 -6.56
C ALA A 599 13.19 -20.53 -7.11
N TRP A 600 12.06 -21.09 -6.64
CA TRP A 600 10.73 -20.67 -7.06
C TRP A 600 10.41 -19.24 -6.61
N ILE A 601 10.67 -18.92 -5.32
CA ILE A 601 10.45 -17.59 -4.75
C ILE A 601 11.36 -16.56 -5.42
N LYS A 602 12.63 -16.86 -5.63
CA LYS A 602 13.59 -15.97 -6.30
C LYS A 602 13.14 -15.60 -7.71
N LYS A 603 12.45 -16.50 -8.40
CA LYS A 603 11.96 -16.24 -9.77
C LYS A 603 10.70 -15.38 -9.79
N ARG A 604 9.71 -15.64 -8.91
CA ARG A 604 8.36 -15.06 -8.99
C ARG A 604 8.06 -14.00 -7.93
N HIS A 605 8.61 -14.15 -6.72
CA HIS A 605 8.25 -13.32 -5.54
C HIS A 605 9.47 -12.78 -4.81
N LYS A 606 10.38 -12.10 -5.50
CA LYS A 606 11.61 -11.51 -4.94
C LYS A 606 11.38 -10.58 -3.75
N GLN A 607 10.21 -9.99 -3.66
CA GLN A 607 9.84 -9.01 -2.63
C GLN A 607 9.40 -9.65 -1.31
N VAL A 608 9.09 -10.95 -1.28
CA VAL A 608 8.64 -11.62 -0.05
C VAL A 608 9.82 -11.88 0.86
N LEU A 609 9.72 -11.46 2.11
CA LEU A 609 10.74 -11.72 3.13
C LEU A 609 10.64 -13.17 3.58
N THR A 610 11.62 -13.98 3.25
CA THR A 610 11.63 -15.42 3.57
C THR A 610 12.82 -15.83 4.41
N ASP A 611 12.57 -16.73 5.37
CA ASP A 611 13.58 -17.47 6.13
C ASP A 611 13.38 -18.97 5.88
N PHE A 612 14.43 -19.76 6.01
CA PHE A 612 14.40 -21.21 5.83
C PHE A 612 15.09 -21.90 6.98
N SER A 613 14.49 -22.98 7.48
CA SER A 613 15.08 -23.87 8.50
C SER A 613 14.87 -25.31 8.10
N SER A 614 15.80 -26.18 8.50
CA SER A 614 15.69 -27.61 8.20
C SER A 614 14.63 -28.29 9.07
N LEU A 615 13.84 -29.15 8.43
CA LEU A 615 12.92 -30.12 9.02
C LEU A 615 13.10 -31.43 8.23
N GLU A 616 14.04 -32.27 8.65
CA GLU A 616 14.39 -33.47 7.91
C GLU A 616 13.37 -34.58 8.09
N ASP A 617 12.85 -34.77 9.29
CA ASP A 617 11.81 -35.75 9.57
C ASP A 617 10.49 -35.07 9.94
N TRP A 618 9.41 -35.50 9.29
CA TRP A 618 8.07 -34.96 9.58
C TRP A 618 7.57 -35.32 11.00
N ASN A 619 8.14 -36.37 11.61
CA ASN A 619 7.86 -36.70 13.02
C ASN A 619 8.36 -35.61 13.98
N ASP A 620 9.32 -34.79 13.57
CA ASP A 620 9.89 -33.69 14.35
C ASP A 620 9.06 -32.40 14.26
N LEU A 621 7.83 -32.45 13.70
CA LEU A 621 6.92 -31.29 13.63
C LEU A 621 6.73 -30.61 15.00
N LEU A 622 6.86 -31.33 16.10
CA LEU A 622 6.76 -30.80 17.45
C LEU A 622 7.88 -29.80 17.81
N VAL A 623 9.00 -29.80 17.11
CA VAL A 623 10.08 -28.80 17.28
C VAL A 623 9.53 -27.38 16.99
N LEU A 624 8.51 -27.27 16.14
CA LEU A 624 7.85 -26.01 15.84
C LEU A 624 7.13 -25.39 17.04
N THR A 625 6.82 -26.14 18.10
CA THR A 625 6.18 -25.60 19.33
C THR A 625 7.03 -24.51 19.98
N GLY A 626 8.36 -24.63 19.89
CA GLY A 626 9.29 -23.61 20.39
C GLY A 626 9.48 -22.42 19.43
N GLN A 627 9.02 -22.53 18.19
CA GLN A 627 9.21 -21.50 17.14
C GLN A 627 7.95 -20.69 16.85
N VAL A 628 6.78 -21.20 17.23
CA VAL A 628 5.47 -20.58 16.98
C VAL A 628 4.98 -19.85 18.21
N SER A 629 5.06 -18.51 18.18
CA SER A 629 4.48 -17.64 19.24
C SER A 629 2.98 -17.42 19.01
N TYR A 630 2.29 -16.83 20.00
CA TYR A 630 0.85 -16.55 19.92
C TYR A 630 0.47 -15.60 18.77
N ASP A 631 1.39 -14.75 18.30
CA ASP A 631 1.21 -13.78 17.23
C ASP A 631 1.76 -14.28 15.88
N HIS A 632 2.08 -15.57 15.78
CA HIS A 632 2.44 -16.24 14.54
C HIS A 632 1.26 -17.05 13.97
N LEU A 633 1.23 -17.20 12.65
CA LEU A 633 0.36 -18.15 11.97
C LEU A 633 1.15 -19.40 11.65
N LEU A 634 0.73 -20.54 12.17
CA LEU A 634 1.25 -21.83 11.76
C LEU A 634 0.48 -22.32 10.52
N VAL A 635 1.19 -22.68 9.49
CA VAL A 635 0.66 -23.32 8.29
C VAL A 635 1.30 -24.69 8.15
N VAL A 636 0.47 -25.70 8.02
CA VAL A 636 0.91 -27.08 7.80
C VAL A 636 0.43 -27.52 6.42
N ILE A 637 1.38 -27.74 5.52
CA ILE A 637 1.08 -28.34 4.23
C ILE A 637 0.95 -29.85 4.47
N SER A 638 -0.24 -30.37 4.28
CA SER A 638 -0.55 -31.78 4.44
C SER A 638 -0.59 -32.46 3.07
N ALA A 639 -0.72 -33.77 3.07
CA ALA A 639 -0.82 -34.56 1.85
C ALA A 639 -1.98 -35.55 1.96
N ARG A 640 -2.49 -35.99 0.80
CA ARG A 640 -3.55 -36.99 0.73
C ARG A 640 -2.96 -38.38 0.56
N PRO A 641 -3.60 -39.44 1.08
CA PRO A 641 -3.14 -40.80 0.84
C PRO A 641 -2.96 -41.09 -0.66
N GLY A 642 -1.83 -41.67 -1.03
CA GLY A 642 -1.50 -41.99 -2.42
C GLY A 642 -0.75 -40.91 -3.19
N THR A 643 -0.45 -39.75 -2.60
CA THR A 643 0.40 -38.72 -3.22
C THR A 643 1.89 -38.91 -2.88
N LEU A 644 2.77 -38.21 -3.62
CA LEU A 644 4.23 -38.36 -3.50
C LEU A 644 4.77 -37.83 -2.17
N SER A 645 4.12 -36.82 -1.62
CA SER A 645 4.51 -36.19 -0.35
C SER A 645 3.82 -36.79 0.87
N TYR A 646 2.97 -37.83 0.68
CA TYR A 646 2.27 -38.46 1.79
C TYR A 646 3.24 -39.31 2.65
N ASP A 647 3.12 -39.11 3.95
CA ASP A 647 3.80 -39.89 4.96
C ASP A 647 2.80 -40.40 6.01
N SER A 648 3.02 -41.59 6.58
CA SER A 648 2.15 -42.20 7.58
C SER A 648 2.02 -41.37 8.88
N SER A 649 2.99 -40.50 9.16
CA SER A 649 2.95 -39.56 10.28
C SER A 649 1.80 -38.54 10.18
N PHE A 650 1.26 -38.29 8.97
CA PHE A 650 0.09 -37.41 8.79
C PHE A 650 -1.16 -37.95 9.51
N GLU A 651 -1.27 -39.24 9.76
CA GLU A 651 -2.38 -39.80 10.55
C GLU A 651 -2.35 -39.29 12.00
N LYS A 652 -1.16 -38.97 12.54
CA LYS A 652 -0.98 -38.43 13.90
C LYS A 652 -1.15 -36.91 13.94
N LEU A 653 -1.09 -36.23 12.79
CA LEU A 653 -1.11 -34.78 12.66
C LEU A 653 -2.34 -34.13 13.38
N PRO A 654 -3.57 -34.64 13.18
CA PRO A 654 -4.74 -34.08 13.87
C PRO A 654 -4.59 -34.03 15.38
N ARG A 655 -4.11 -35.14 15.96
CA ARG A 655 -3.90 -35.27 17.41
C ARG A 655 -2.78 -34.35 17.92
N GLN A 656 -1.70 -34.25 17.16
CA GLN A 656 -0.56 -33.39 17.51
C GLN A 656 -0.96 -31.91 17.48
N LEU A 657 -1.64 -31.46 16.43
CA LEU A 657 -2.13 -30.09 16.30
C LEU A 657 -3.12 -29.72 17.39
N GLY A 658 -4.06 -30.62 17.72
CA GLY A 658 -5.03 -30.41 18.79
C GLY A 658 -4.40 -30.31 20.18
N LYS A 659 -3.35 -31.09 20.45
CA LYS A 659 -2.70 -31.10 21.76
C LYS A 659 -1.70 -29.96 21.96
N TYR A 660 -0.88 -29.66 20.95
CA TYR A 660 0.29 -28.77 21.11
C TYR A 660 0.11 -27.39 20.51
N PHE A 661 -0.81 -27.21 19.54
CA PHE A 661 -1.05 -25.93 18.86
C PHE A 661 -2.50 -25.41 19.03
N SER A 662 -3.18 -25.86 20.09
CA SER A 662 -4.55 -25.42 20.39
C SER A 662 -4.67 -23.91 20.59
N ASN A 663 -3.63 -23.25 21.09
CA ASN A 663 -3.58 -21.83 21.41
C ASN A 663 -2.88 -20.98 20.31
N ASN A 664 -2.73 -21.51 19.11
CA ASN A 664 -2.13 -20.81 17.99
C ASN A 664 -3.15 -20.64 16.84
N SER A 665 -2.99 -19.57 16.07
CA SER A 665 -3.65 -19.46 14.78
C SER A 665 -3.05 -20.49 13.81
N LEU A 666 -3.90 -21.25 13.14
CA LEU A 666 -3.52 -22.43 12.37
C LEU A 666 -4.23 -22.47 11.01
N ILE A 667 -3.48 -22.83 10.00
CA ILE A 667 -4.00 -23.27 8.70
C ILE A 667 -3.44 -24.68 8.42
N VAL A 668 -4.33 -25.59 8.03
CA VAL A 668 -3.95 -26.89 7.45
C VAL A 668 -4.39 -26.88 6.00
N LEU A 669 -3.44 -27.08 5.10
CA LEU A 669 -3.70 -27.03 3.66
C LEU A 669 -3.46 -28.39 3.01
N TYR A 670 -4.43 -28.85 2.27
CA TYR A 670 -4.34 -30.01 1.39
C TYR A 670 -4.24 -29.53 -0.06
N PRO A 671 -3.11 -29.76 -0.74
CA PRO A 671 -2.89 -29.27 -2.09
C PRO A 671 -3.86 -29.88 -3.11
N ASN A 672 -4.05 -29.19 -4.23
CA ASN A 672 -4.76 -29.71 -5.39
C ASN A 672 -4.06 -30.94 -5.97
N GLN A 673 -4.82 -31.96 -6.37
CA GLN A 673 -4.32 -33.18 -7.01
C GLN A 673 -4.68 -33.31 -8.48
N SER A 674 -5.68 -32.54 -8.94
CA SER A 674 -6.10 -32.53 -10.35
C SER A 674 -5.54 -31.29 -11.04
N GLY A 675 -4.60 -31.49 -11.92
CA GLY A 675 -4.01 -30.49 -12.80
C GLY A 675 -2.92 -31.17 -13.60
N GLU A 676 -2.79 -30.85 -14.88
CA GLU A 676 -1.59 -31.21 -15.61
C GLU A 676 -0.38 -30.65 -14.87
N PRO A 677 0.72 -31.41 -14.72
CA PRO A 677 1.92 -30.87 -14.10
C PRO A 677 2.31 -29.61 -14.85
N LEU A 678 2.43 -28.49 -14.14
CA LEU A 678 2.97 -27.26 -14.69
C LEU A 678 4.23 -27.65 -15.46
N ASP A 679 4.20 -27.28 -16.71
CA ASP A 679 5.19 -27.55 -17.75
C ASP A 679 6.50 -28.15 -17.22
N SER A 680 6.74 -29.42 -17.50
CA SER A 680 7.99 -30.10 -17.12
C SER A 680 9.25 -29.34 -17.57
N SER A 681 9.10 -28.41 -18.52
CA SER A 681 10.11 -27.45 -18.94
C SER A 681 10.53 -26.45 -17.85
N PHE A 682 9.64 -26.13 -16.88
CA PHE A 682 10.00 -25.28 -15.75
C PHE A 682 10.99 -25.98 -14.82
N PHE A 683 10.76 -27.26 -14.57
CA PHE A 683 11.66 -28.06 -13.72
C PHE A 683 12.88 -28.56 -14.48
N SER A 684 12.80 -28.89 -15.77
CA SER A 684 13.94 -29.33 -16.57
C SER A 684 14.96 -28.22 -16.85
N LYS A 685 14.55 -26.97 -16.95
CA LYS A 685 15.46 -25.82 -17.06
C LYS A 685 16.15 -25.44 -15.75
N LEU A 686 15.59 -25.82 -14.61
CA LEU A 686 16.19 -25.56 -13.29
C LEU A 686 17.12 -26.66 -12.82
N TYR A 687 17.00 -27.88 -13.36
CA TYR A 687 17.73 -29.06 -12.90
C TYR A 687 18.29 -29.87 -14.07
N THR A 688 19.58 -29.84 -14.20
CA THR A 688 20.39 -30.79 -14.98
C THR A 688 20.68 -32.07 -14.19
N ASP A 689 19.91 -32.40 -13.16
CA ASP A 689 20.20 -33.51 -12.29
C ASP A 689 19.57 -34.82 -12.76
N THR A 690 20.40 -35.85 -12.79
CA THR A 690 20.18 -37.23 -13.24
C THR A 690 19.01 -37.94 -12.52
N GLU A 691 18.62 -37.50 -11.33
CA GLU A 691 17.52 -38.14 -10.59
C GLU A 691 16.11 -37.88 -11.19
N THR A 692 15.88 -36.70 -11.78
CA THR A 692 14.57 -36.37 -12.42
C THR A 692 14.30 -37.26 -13.63
N GLN A 693 15.31 -37.62 -14.39
CA GLN A 693 15.16 -38.54 -15.53
C GLN A 693 14.78 -39.99 -15.10
N HIS A 694 15.13 -40.38 -13.90
CA HIS A 694 14.79 -41.72 -13.38
C HIS A 694 13.30 -41.82 -13.02
N TYR A 695 12.74 -40.80 -12.39
CA TYR A 695 11.31 -40.76 -12.02
C TYR A 695 10.38 -40.58 -13.23
N GLU A 696 10.75 -39.80 -14.23
CA GLU A 696 10.00 -39.74 -15.51
C GLU A 696 10.00 -41.07 -16.27
N LYS A 697 11.12 -41.80 -16.26
CA LYS A 697 11.18 -43.13 -16.89
C LYS A 697 10.31 -44.14 -16.17
N VAL A 698 10.27 -44.12 -14.85
CA VAL A 698 9.41 -44.99 -14.04
C VAL A 698 7.96 -44.65 -14.22
N GLY A 699 7.57 -43.36 -14.23
CA GLY A 699 6.20 -42.91 -14.50
C GLY A 699 5.71 -43.29 -15.90
N LYS A 700 6.52 -43.09 -16.94
CA LYS A 700 6.22 -43.51 -18.32
C LYS A 700 6.17 -45.05 -18.48
N TRP A 701 6.96 -45.80 -17.72
CA TRP A 701 6.94 -47.25 -17.69
C TRP A 701 5.65 -47.77 -17.05
N PHE A 702 5.23 -47.25 -15.91
CA PHE A 702 3.92 -47.56 -15.27
C PHE A 702 2.74 -47.21 -16.17
N TYR A 703 2.74 -46.03 -16.81
CA TYR A 703 1.69 -45.64 -17.74
C TYR A 703 1.58 -46.55 -18.96
N LYS A 704 2.71 -47.03 -19.51
CA LYS A 704 2.74 -48.03 -20.59
C LYS A 704 2.24 -49.38 -20.12
N TRP A 705 2.49 -49.75 -18.86
CA TRP A 705 2.07 -51.08 -18.33
C TRP A 705 0.55 -51.11 -18.10
N PHE A 706 -0.07 -50.05 -17.58
CA PHE A 706 -1.50 -49.90 -17.38
C PHE A 706 -2.29 -49.78 -18.70
N LYS A 707 -1.69 -49.34 -19.80
CA LYS A 707 -2.36 -49.19 -21.11
C LYS A 707 -2.33 -50.49 -21.93
N LYS A 708 -1.64 -51.55 -21.43
CA LYS A 708 -1.53 -52.88 -22.09
C LYS A 708 -2.32 -53.98 -21.36
N SER A 709 -2.95 -53.71 -20.25
CA SER A 709 -3.97 -54.54 -19.61
C SER A 709 -5.33 -53.83 -19.75
#